data_4b9b1c64c3e08f2eda60711ad99fc2cc
#
_entry.id   4b9b1c64c3e08f2eda60711ad99fc2cc
#
_cell.length_a   1.000
_cell.length_b   1.000
_cell.length_c   1.000
_cell.angle_alpha   90.00
_cell.angle_beta   90.00
_cell.angle_gamma   90.00
#
_symmetry.space_group_name_H-M   'P 1'
#
loop_
_entity.id
_entity.type
_entity.pdbx_description
1 polymer ?
#
loop_
_entity_poly.entity_id
_entity_poly.type
_entity_poly.pdbx_seq_one_letter_code
_entity_poly.pdbx_strand_id
1 'polypeptide(L)'
;MQLIAARQRRRVLGVWHVGMRPPAGLPSLSKRSRVLLVLALVVAALLLVGPRLISTYTDWLWFGEVGFRGVFTTVLVTRLLLFLVVGVVVGGIVWLALLLAYRSRPVFVPVSGPNDPVARYRTTVMTRLRLFGLAIPIAVGLLAGLIAQSSWVTVQLFVNGGAFGVADPEFGLDVGFYTFDLPFYRFVLNWLFVAVLLAFFASLVTHYIFGGLKLAGRGGALTNAARVQLAVLAGTFILLKAVAYWFDRYSLLSSSRKEPTFTGGSYTDMNAVLQAKLILLAIAVICAGAFFAAIFLRDLRIPAMATALLVLSSILVGAVWPLVVEQFSVRPNAADKESAYIERNIAATRQAYGITDDKVEYQDYQGYGTKPPRDVPADVTTIENTRLLDPNILSRTFTQQQQLKNFYGFPPTLDIDRYDIDGQLRDYIVAARELSSKSLTGNQTDWINKHTVYTHGNGLVAAPANRVNAAAGESAEEAANSNSGYPVYMVSDIASQEAGNQVIPVEQPRIYYGEVIADTDADYAIVGGSEGSDPREYDTDTSRYTYTGSGGVPIGNWFNRLAFAAKYTERNILFSGAIGSDSKIIYNRDPRDRVTHVAPWLTADGDSYPAVVDGKVVWIVDAYTTLQDYPYAQRSSLDGLVEDSIDQNTGRLLPRKEVSYIRNSVKATVDAYDGTVKLYQVDQNDPVLDAWMGVFPDAVQPADSIPDELRAHFRYPEDLFKVQREMLAKYHVDDPKEFFTNNAFWSVPSDPTIDTSANQPPYYVLVGDPETGKPSFNLTSAMVGYSREFLSAYLSVKSDPDNYGKFTVLQLPTDTQTQGPQQTQNSMISDPRVASERTLLERSNKIQYGNLLTLPIADGGILYVEPMYTERSSTGPNTSTFPQLSRVLVSYREPPPSNSVRVGYAPTLAQALDQVFGAGTGSVATAPSAEEGTPPETGTTPPVDQGAAPAPTAPATPPSGTDVSAAVAELDASLDALTSAQRSGDFAAYGAALARVQKAVAAYEAIPK
;
A
#
# COMPACT_ATOMS: atom_id res chain seq x y z
N MET A 1 30.90 -39.35 -76.61
CA MET A 1 30.79 -38.70 -77.93
C MET A 1 31.27 -37.29 -77.70
N GLN A 2 32.50 -37.07 -78.09
CA GLN A 2 32.94 -36.32 -79.29
C GLN A 2 32.68 -34.83 -79.08
N LEU A 3 33.55 -34.05 -79.08
CA LEU A 3 34.79 -33.61 -79.82
C LEU A 3 34.75 -32.07 -79.76
N ILE A 4 35.65 -31.26 -79.62
CA ILE A 4 37.00 -31.03 -80.27
C ILE A 4 37.58 -29.82 -79.56
N ALA A 5 38.65 -29.86 -78.95
CA ALA A 5 40.00 -29.50 -79.33
C ALA A 5 40.35 -28.00 -79.59
N ALA A 6 41.28 -27.58 -78.79
CA ALA A 6 42.42 -26.77 -79.08
C ALA A 6 42.32 -25.34 -79.65
N ARG A 7 42.90 -24.41 -78.94
CA ARG A 7 44.10 -23.65 -79.34
C ARG A 7 44.73 -22.86 -78.23
N GLN A 8 45.98 -23.17 -78.02
CA GLN A 8 46.97 -22.41 -77.27
C GLN A 8 47.13 -20.99 -77.82
N ARG A 9 47.37 -20.04 -76.94
CA ARG A 9 48.60 -19.21 -77.01
C ARG A 9 48.77 -18.37 -75.78
N ARG A 10 49.86 -18.51 -75.13
CA ARG A 10 50.68 -17.62 -74.31
C ARG A 10 50.24 -16.17 -74.30
N ARG A 11 50.09 -15.61 -73.07
CA ARG A 11 50.63 -14.27 -72.74
C ARG A 11 50.91 -14.18 -71.23
N VAL A 12 52.20 -14.15 -70.89
CA VAL A 12 52.93 -13.23 -70.09
C VAL A 12 52.41 -12.93 -68.64
N LEU A 13 53.23 -13.38 -67.70
CA LEU A 13 53.32 -12.97 -66.32
C LEU A 13 52.97 -11.49 -66.11
N GLY A 14 51.84 -11.23 -65.47
CA GLY A 14 51.54 -9.96 -64.81
C GLY A 14 51.38 -10.27 -63.32
N VAL A 15 52.43 -9.94 -62.56
CA VAL A 15 52.39 -9.96 -61.10
C VAL A 15 51.39 -8.89 -60.66
N TRP A 16 50.15 -9.32 -60.31
CA TRP A 16 49.22 -8.42 -59.62
C TRP A 16 49.65 -8.32 -58.15
N HIS A 17 50.31 -7.25 -57.79
CA HIS A 17 50.33 -6.78 -56.41
C HIS A 17 48.91 -6.50 -56.01
N VAL A 18 48.29 -7.42 -55.29
CA VAL A 18 47.10 -7.12 -54.51
C VAL A 18 47.53 -6.20 -53.39
N GLY A 19 47.53 -4.93 -53.68
CA GLY A 19 47.62 -3.90 -52.61
C GLY A 19 46.45 -4.12 -51.64
N MET A 20 46.74 -4.62 -50.43
CA MET A 20 45.84 -4.58 -49.34
C MET A 20 45.46 -3.13 -49.15
N ARG A 21 44.20 -2.79 -49.48
CA ARG A 21 43.63 -1.53 -49.03
C ARG A 21 43.64 -1.55 -47.50
N PRO A 22 44.18 -0.54 -46.82
CA PRO A 22 44.04 -0.45 -45.37
C PRO A 22 42.56 -0.44 -45.07
N PRO A 23 42.12 -1.08 -43.96
CA PRO A 23 40.72 -1.06 -43.59
C PRO A 23 40.24 0.37 -43.53
N ALA A 24 39.13 0.66 -44.21
CA ALA A 24 38.53 1.99 -44.24
C ALA A 24 38.30 2.40 -42.80
N GLY A 25 39.12 3.30 -42.31
CA GLY A 25 38.84 3.97 -41.05
C GLY A 25 37.43 4.58 -41.15
N LEU A 26 36.70 4.56 -40.03
CA LEU A 26 35.40 5.25 -39.96
C LEU A 26 35.54 6.60 -40.66
N PRO A 27 34.66 6.93 -41.64
CA PRO A 27 34.76 8.15 -42.39
C PRO A 27 34.90 9.33 -41.45
N SER A 28 35.91 10.17 -41.65
CA SER A 28 36.10 11.37 -40.85
C SER A 28 34.87 12.26 -41.07
N LEU A 29 34.04 12.37 -40.05
CA LEU A 29 32.84 13.22 -40.06
C LEU A 29 33.25 14.62 -40.47
N SER A 30 32.56 15.21 -41.43
CA SER A 30 32.72 16.61 -41.83
C SER A 30 32.52 17.52 -40.61
N LYS A 31 33.05 18.76 -40.66
CA LYS A 31 32.80 19.74 -39.57
C LYS A 31 31.29 19.89 -39.29
N ARG A 32 30.46 19.92 -40.35
CA ARG A 32 28.97 20.00 -40.22
C ARG A 32 28.41 18.74 -39.56
N SER A 33 28.85 17.55 -39.95
CA SER A 33 28.37 16.29 -39.33
C SER A 33 28.78 16.16 -37.83
N ARG A 34 29.98 16.69 -37.47
CA ARG A 34 30.39 16.74 -36.04
C ARG A 34 29.53 17.70 -35.23
N VAL A 35 29.21 18.89 -35.79
CA VAL A 35 28.31 19.84 -35.13
C VAL A 35 26.92 19.24 -34.96
N LEU A 36 26.38 18.60 -36.02
CA LEU A 36 25.07 17.93 -35.93
C LEU A 36 25.07 16.78 -34.92
N LEU A 37 26.16 15.98 -34.86
CA LEU A 37 26.32 14.92 -33.89
C LEU A 37 26.38 15.47 -32.44
N VAL A 38 27.13 16.53 -32.22
CA VAL A 38 27.19 17.22 -30.91
C VAL A 38 25.85 17.79 -30.57
N LEU A 39 25.16 18.44 -31.50
CA LEU A 39 23.81 18.98 -31.30
C LEU A 39 22.83 17.85 -30.97
N ALA A 40 22.87 16.75 -31.73
CA ALA A 40 22.00 15.57 -31.45
C ALA A 40 22.32 14.94 -30.07
N LEU A 41 23.57 14.88 -29.65
CA LEU A 41 23.94 14.43 -28.31
C LEU A 41 23.48 15.39 -27.22
N VAL A 42 23.58 16.69 -27.44
CA VAL A 42 23.08 17.71 -26.51
C VAL A 42 21.54 17.61 -26.39
N VAL A 43 20.84 17.47 -27.53
CA VAL A 43 19.37 17.29 -27.53
C VAL A 43 19.00 15.98 -26.84
N ALA A 44 19.70 14.87 -27.13
CA ALA A 44 19.46 13.61 -26.44
C ALA A 44 19.74 13.72 -24.93
N ALA A 45 20.79 14.41 -24.51
CA ALA A 45 21.10 14.68 -23.11
C ALA A 45 20.00 15.53 -22.45
N LEU A 46 19.53 16.58 -23.13
CA LEU A 46 18.43 17.43 -22.67
C LEU A 46 17.12 16.63 -22.53
N LEU A 47 16.82 15.71 -23.47
CA LEU A 47 15.62 14.87 -23.41
C LEU A 47 15.70 13.82 -22.30
N LEU A 48 16.90 13.32 -21.98
CA LEU A 48 17.10 12.33 -20.93
C LEU A 48 17.22 12.96 -19.53
N VAL A 49 17.90 14.08 -19.41
CA VAL A 49 18.21 14.73 -18.13
C VAL A 49 17.23 15.84 -17.81
N GLY A 50 16.71 16.54 -18.83
CA GLY A 50 15.79 17.67 -18.66
C GLY A 50 14.57 17.36 -17.80
N PRO A 51 13.79 16.32 -18.06
CA PRO A 51 12.65 15.94 -17.22
C PRO A 51 13.04 15.70 -15.75
N ARG A 52 14.20 15.10 -15.51
CA ARG A 52 14.72 14.88 -14.14
C ARG A 52 15.07 16.18 -13.43
N LEU A 53 15.68 17.13 -14.15
CA LEU A 53 16.00 18.44 -13.58
C LEU A 53 14.73 19.24 -13.27
N ILE A 54 13.73 19.18 -14.15
CA ILE A 54 12.43 19.84 -13.94
C ILE A 54 11.74 19.23 -12.73
N SER A 55 11.67 17.90 -12.63
CA SER A 55 11.12 17.20 -11.46
C SER A 55 11.86 17.61 -10.18
N THR A 56 13.19 17.54 -10.17
CA THR A 56 14.00 17.93 -9.00
C THR A 56 13.76 19.39 -8.59
N TYR A 57 13.61 20.28 -9.57
CA TYR A 57 13.32 21.69 -9.29
C TYR A 57 11.91 21.90 -8.73
N THR A 58 10.90 21.27 -9.32
CA THR A 58 9.52 21.36 -8.81
C THR A 58 9.38 20.69 -7.45
N ASP A 59 10.08 19.59 -7.20
CA ASP A 59 10.11 18.93 -5.90
C ASP A 59 10.79 19.83 -4.84
N TRP A 60 11.90 20.49 -5.20
CA TRP A 60 12.55 21.47 -4.31
C TRP A 60 11.62 22.65 -3.94
N LEU A 61 10.80 23.11 -4.88
CA LEU A 61 9.79 24.15 -4.61
C LEU A 61 8.71 23.61 -3.67
N TRP A 62 8.24 22.39 -3.92
CA TRP A 62 7.20 21.75 -3.11
C TRP A 62 7.67 21.48 -1.68
N PHE A 63 8.85 20.90 -1.51
CA PHE A 63 9.43 20.70 -0.16
C PHE A 63 9.64 22.03 0.58
N GLY A 64 9.79 23.12 -0.16
CA GLY A 64 9.83 24.46 0.43
C GLY A 64 8.47 24.99 0.84
N GLU A 65 7.43 24.64 0.12
CA GLU A 65 6.05 24.98 0.45
C GLU A 65 5.59 24.26 1.71
N VAL A 66 5.82 22.94 1.79
CA VAL A 66 5.42 22.12 2.96
C VAL A 66 6.33 22.28 4.18
N GLY A 67 7.44 23.04 4.08
CA GLY A 67 8.37 23.29 5.19
C GLY A 67 9.46 22.22 5.40
N PHE A 68 9.54 21.19 4.56
CA PHE A 68 10.45 20.05 4.72
C PHE A 68 11.69 20.09 3.79
N ARG A 69 12.20 21.27 3.43
CA ARG A 69 13.42 21.39 2.60
C ARG A 69 14.62 20.64 3.16
N GLY A 70 14.73 20.55 4.50
CA GLY A 70 15.78 19.78 5.18
C GLY A 70 15.80 18.33 4.73
N VAL A 71 14.65 17.69 4.66
CA VAL A 71 14.50 16.30 4.20
C VAL A 71 14.99 16.14 2.75
N PHE A 72 14.47 16.95 1.86
CA PHE A 72 14.85 16.91 0.45
C PHE A 72 16.36 17.10 0.25
N THR A 73 16.95 18.11 0.90
CA THR A 73 18.38 18.40 0.75
C THR A 73 19.25 17.31 1.34
N THR A 74 18.94 16.77 2.51
CA THR A 74 19.68 15.66 3.12
C THR A 74 19.65 14.41 2.25
N VAL A 75 18.48 14.02 1.73
CA VAL A 75 18.33 12.88 0.83
C VAL A 75 19.12 13.12 -0.47
N LEU A 76 18.98 14.29 -1.10
CA LEU A 76 19.67 14.63 -2.34
C LEU A 76 21.18 14.63 -2.17
N VAL A 77 21.68 15.27 -1.11
CA VAL A 77 23.13 15.35 -0.81
C VAL A 77 23.70 13.96 -0.53
N THR A 78 23.00 13.16 0.28
CA THR A 78 23.44 11.79 0.58
C THR A 78 23.50 10.93 -0.68
N ARG A 79 22.50 11.00 -1.55
CA ARG A 79 22.48 10.29 -2.84
C ARG A 79 23.62 10.75 -3.74
N LEU A 80 23.89 12.06 -3.82
CA LEU A 80 24.99 12.62 -4.60
C LEU A 80 26.34 12.19 -4.06
N LEU A 81 26.54 12.22 -2.77
CA LEU A 81 27.78 11.76 -2.11
C LEU A 81 28.02 10.27 -2.38
N LEU A 82 27.00 9.43 -2.23
CA LEU A 82 27.09 8.00 -2.54
C LEU A 82 27.42 7.76 -4.02
N PHE A 83 26.76 8.47 -4.91
CA PHE A 83 27.04 8.43 -6.35
C PHE A 83 28.50 8.74 -6.63
N LEU A 84 29.02 9.82 -6.05
CA LEU A 84 30.40 10.25 -6.27
C LEU A 84 31.41 9.31 -5.63
N VAL A 85 31.23 8.97 -4.35
CA VAL A 85 32.19 8.14 -3.59
C VAL A 85 32.30 6.75 -4.22
N VAL A 86 31.17 6.05 -4.39
CA VAL A 86 31.19 4.68 -4.96
C VAL A 86 31.63 4.71 -6.42
N GLY A 87 31.16 5.70 -7.19
CA GLY A 87 31.55 5.86 -8.60
C GLY A 87 33.05 6.11 -8.75
N VAL A 88 33.64 6.98 -7.95
CA VAL A 88 35.09 7.27 -7.98
C VAL A 88 35.90 6.07 -7.49
N VAL A 89 35.47 5.41 -6.42
CA VAL A 89 36.18 4.24 -5.88
C VAL A 89 36.18 3.07 -6.89
N VAL A 90 35.01 2.68 -7.40
CA VAL A 90 34.89 1.56 -8.35
C VAL A 90 35.58 1.90 -9.69
N GLY A 91 35.27 3.08 -10.22
CA GLY A 91 35.93 3.57 -11.48
C GLY A 91 37.43 3.71 -11.32
N GLY A 92 37.90 4.23 -10.16
CA GLY A 92 39.32 4.38 -9.85
C GLY A 92 40.06 3.03 -9.73
N ILE A 93 39.47 2.03 -9.09
CA ILE A 93 40.02 0.67 -8.99
C ILE A 93 40.11 0.03 -10.37
N VAL A 94 39.08 0.15 -11.20
CA VAL A 94 39.09 -0.37 -12.58
C VAL A 94 40.14 0.38 -13.44
N TRP A 95 40.22 1.71 -13.32
CA TRP A 95 41.24 2.50 -13.99
C TRP A 95 42.65 2.09 -13.60
N LEU A 96 42.92 1.93 -12.33
CA LEU A 96 44.22 1.47 -11.82
C LEU A 96 44.57 0.08 -12.36
N ALA A 97 43.60 -0.83 -12.39
CA ALA A 97 43.77 -2.18 -12.91
C ALA A 97 44.10 -2.16 -14.40
N LEU A 98 43.38 -1.39 -15.22
CA LEU A 98 43.70 -1.19 -16.65
C LEU A 98 45.05 -0.54 -16.86
N LEU A 99 45.38 0.48 -16.09
CA LEU A 99 46.68 1.18 -16.15
C LEU A 99 47.85 0.24 -15.84
N LEU A 100 47.75 -0.55 -14.77
CA LEU A 100 48.76 -1.53 -14.40
C LEU A 100 48.92 -2.63 -15.46
N ALA A 101 47.80 -3.17 -15.97
CA ALA A 101 47.83 -4.19 -17.02
C ALA A 101 48.42 -3.65 -18.32
N TYR A 102 48.12 -2.39 -18.67
CA TYR A 102 48.70 -1.75 -19.88
C TYR A 102 50.16 -1.42 -19.71
N ARG A 103 50.59 -0.88 -18.57
CA ARG A 103 51.99 -0.57 -18.28
C ARG A 103 52.87 -1.80 -18.24
N SER A 104 52.37 -2.93 -17.79
CA SER A 104 53.10 -4.21 -17.65
C SER A 104 53.04 -5.10 -18.89
N ARG A 105 52.53 -4.57 -20.02
CA ARG A 105 52.44 -5.34 -21.27
C ARG A 105 53.81 -5.72 -21.80
N PRO A 106 53.98 -6.89 -22.43
CA PRO A 106 55.26 -7.29 -23.07
C PRO A 106 55.59 -6.34 -24.21
N VAL A 107 56.88 -5.97 -24.32
CA VAL A 107 57.42 -5.07 -25.34
C VAL A 107 57.31 -5.70 -26.72
N PHE A 108 57.39 -7.00 -26.81
CA PHE A 108 57.34 -7.78 -28.09
C PHE A 108 56.14 -8.76 -28.02
N VAL A 109 55.21 -8.61 -28.93
CA VAL A 109 54.11 -9.57 -29.10
C VAL A 109 54.22 -10.16 -30.48
N PRO A 110 54.56 -11.46 -30.62
CA PRO A 110 54.61 -12.13 -31.94
C PRO A 110 53.22 -12.07 -32.58
N VAL A 111 53.15 -11.66 -33.84
CA VAL A 111 51.91 -11.69 -34.63
C VAL A 111 51.71 -13.15 -35.07
N SER A 112 50.59 -13.73 -34.68
CA SER A 112 50.28 -15.16 -34.89
C SER A 112 49.82 -15.50 -36.34
N GLY A 113 49.93 -14.54 -37.30
CA GLY A 113 49.57 -14.71 -38.68
C GLY A 113 48.68 -13.60 -39.25
N PRO A 114 48.45 -13.58 -40.58
CA PRO A 114 47.68 -12.49 -41.24
C PRO A 114 46.22 -12.41 -40.85
N ASN A 115 45.63 -13.41 -40.18
CA ASN A 115 44.24 -13.47 -39.75
C ASN A 115 44.07 -13.42 -38.23
N ASP A 116 45.01 -12.85 -37.47
CA ASP A 116 44.86 -12.70 -36.00
C ASP A 116 43.75 -11.67 -35.67
N PRO A 117 42.56 -12.10 -35.18
CA PRO A 117 41.48 -11.19 -34.87
C PRO A 117 41.85 -10.23 -33.72
N VAL A 118 42.73 -10.62 -32.80
CA VAL A 118 43.17 -9.86 -31.65
C VAL A 118 44.08 -8.70 -32.07
N ALA A 119 44.86 -8.87 -33.17
CA ALA A 119 45.70 -7.81 -33.69
C ALA A 119 44.92 -6.57 -34.13
N ARG A 120 43.72 -6.75 -34.71
CA ARG A 120 42.82 -5.66 -35.09
C ARG A 120 42.34 -4.87 -33.87
N TYR A 121 41.87 -5.56 -32.81
CA TYR A 121 41.46 -4.92 -31.58
C TYR A 121 42.60 -4.21 -30.88
N ARG A 122 43.78 -4.81 -30.86
CA ARG A 122 44.99 -4.19 -30.29
C ARG A 122 45.31 -2.86 -30.98
N THR A 123 45.30 -2.81 -32.30
CA THR A 123 45.58 -1.63 -33.08
C THR A 123 44.52 -0.54 -32.80
N THR A 124 43.27 -0.89 -32.76
CA THR A 124 42.16 0.03 -32.44
C THR A 124 42.28 0.61 -31.03
N VAL A 125 42.61 -0.20 -30.03
CA VAL A 125 42.80 0.27 -28.65
C VAL A 125 44.04 1.16 -28.54
N MET A 126 45.15 0.80 -29.23
CA MET A 126 46.38 1.61 -29.21
C MET A 126 46.19 2.99 -29.86
N THR A 127 45.44 3.07 -30.96
CA THR A 127 45.17 4.36 -31.64
C THR A 127 44.25 5.28 -30.83
N ARG A 128 43.41 4.73 -29.92
CA ARG A 128 42.46 5.47 -29.10
C ARG A 128 42.64 5.20 -27.61
N LEU A 129 43.87 5.04 -27.17
CA LEU A 129 44.21 4.65 -25.80
C LEU A 129 43.55 5.51 -24.71
N ARG A 130 43.57 6.86 -24.91
CA ARG A 130 42.93 7.78 -23.94
C ARG A 130 41.42 7.57 -23.84
N LEU A 131 40.76 7.24 -24.97
CA LEU A 131 39.31 6.97 -24.98
C LEU A 131 39.01 5.69 -24.20
N PHE A 132 39.65 4.56 -24.52
CA PHE A 132 39.39 3.30 -23.83
C PHE A 132 39.87 3.30 -22.36
N GLY A 133 41.00 3.94 -22.10
CA GLY A 133 41.59 4.01 -20.77
C GLY A 133 40.85 4.90 -19.79
N LEU A 134 40.02 5.86 -20.24
CA LEU A 134 39.23 6.74 -19.42
C LEU A 134 37.72 6.45 -19.55
N ALA A 135 37.20 6.22 -20.76
CA ALA A 135 35.77 6.05 -20.98
C ALA A 135 35.20 4.80 -20.28
N ILE A 136 35.94 3.68 -20.28
CA ILE A 136 35.51 2.45 -19.61
C ILE A 136 35.43 2.66 -18.09
N PRO A 137 36.46 3.12 -17.37
CA PRO A 137 36.39 3.37 -15.94
C PRO A 137 35.33 4.41 -15.56
N ILE A 138 35.19 5.48 -16.36
CA ILE A 138 34.17 6.50 -16.12
C ILE A 138 32.75 5.89 -16.27
N ALA A 139 32.49 5.15 -17.36
CA ALA A 139 31.20 4.51 -17.57
C ALA A 139 30.86 3.52 -16.46
N VAL A 140 31.83 2.69 -16.04
CA VAL A 140 31.67 1.75 -14.94
C VAL A 140 31.42 2.50 -13.62
N GLY A 141 32.20 3.56 -13.35
CA GLY A 141 32.02 4.38 -12.15
C GLY A 141 30.65 5.08 -12.12
N LEU A 142 30.22 5.65 -13.25
CA LEU A 142 28.89 6.28 -13.35
C LEU A 142 27.76 5.27 -13.08
N LEU A 143 27.83 4.07 -13.67
CA LEU A 143 26.84 3.02 -13.43
C LEU A 143 26.85 2.55 -11.98
N ALA A 144 28.03 2.33 -11.39
CA ALA A 144 28.17 1.95 -10.00
C ALA A 144 27.57 3.01 -9.06
N GLY A 145 27.89 4.28 -9.32
CA GLY A 145 27.35 5.40 -8.54
C GLY A 145 25.83 5.52 -8.66
N LEU A 146 25.28 5.36 -9.88
CA LEU A 146 23.83 5.39 -10.13
C LEU A 146 23.08 4.28 -9.36
N ILE A 147 23.70 3.12 -9.21
CA ILE A 147 23.08 2.03 -8.42
C ILE A 147 23.25 2.30 -6.92
N ALA A 148 24.44 2.72 -6.48
CA ALA A 148 24.75 2.90 -5.07
C ALA A 148 23.91 3.99 -4.37
N GLN A 149 23.47 5.02 -5.09
CA GLN A 149 22.68 6.11 -4.51
C GLN A 149 21.34 5.66 -3.91
N SER A 150 20.80 4.51 -4.35
CA SER A 150 19.55 3.96 -3.78
C SER A 150 19.70 3.50 -2.33
N SER A 151 20.92 3.22 -1.87
CA SER A 151 21.22 2.75 -0.50
C SER A 151 21.43 3.90 0.50
N TRP A 152 20.84 5.06 0.26
CA TRP A 152 20.99 6.23 1.14
C TRP A 152 20.44 5.97 2.55
N VAL A 153 19.35 5.22 2.68
CA VAL A 153 18.74 4.79 3.95
C VAL A 153 19.75 4.02 4.80
N THR A 154 20.42 3.01 4.21
CA THR A 154 21.40 2.19 4.92
C THR A 154 22.56 3.04 5.49
N VAL A 155 22.99 4.05 4.74
CA VAL A 155 24.09 4.94 5.19
C VAL A 155 23.62 5.88 6.30
N GLN A 156 22.43 6.44 6.18
CA GLN A 156 21.90 7.35 7.19
C GLN A 156 21.60 6.62 8.50
N LEU A 157 21.03 5.43 8.44
CA LEU A 157 20.80 4.61 9.63
C LEU A 157 22.10 4.13 10.28
N PHE A 158 23.16 3.87 9.52
CA PHE A 158 24.47 3.58 10.10
C PHE A 158 25.08 4.77 10.87
N VAL A 159 24.91 5.98 10.34
CA VAL A 159 25.50 7.19 10.95
C VAL A 159 24.73 7.64 12.20
N ASN A 160 23.40 7.48 12.20
CA ASN A 160 22.50 8.00 13.23
C ASN A 160 21.85 6.89 14.07
N GLY A 161 22.08 5.61 13.75
CA GLY A 161 21.52 4.48 14.47
C GLY A 161 22.03 4.42 15.91
N GLY A 162 21.13 4.04 16.82
CA GLY A 162 21.40 3.87 18.25
C GLY A 162 21.30 2.41 18.69
N ALA A 163 21.40 2.20 19.99
CA ALA A 163 21.17 0.89 20.60
C ALA A 163 19.68 0.67 20.82
N PHE A 164 19.22 -0.56 20.60
CA PHE A 164 17.87 -0.98 20.98
C PHE A 164 17.74 -1.28 22.47
N GLY A 165 18.88 -1.42 23.18
CA GLY A 165 18.90 -1.83 24.58
C GLY A 165 18.56 -3.31 24.81
N VAL A 166 18.48 -4.09 23.73
CA VAL A 166 18.20 -5.53 23.74
C VAL A 166 19.36 -6.25 23.05
N ALA A 167 20.00 -7.20 23.75
CA ALA A 167 21.07 -8.02 23.20
C ALA A 167 20.53 -9.33 22.63
N ASP A 168 21.06 -9.77 21.48
CA ASP A 168 20.74 -11.08 20.95
C ASP A 168 21.29 -12.21 21.85
N PRO A 169 20.58 -13.33 21.98
CA PRO A 169 20.97 -14.38 22.91
C PRO A 169 22.12 -15.29 22.41
N GLU A 170 22.58 -15.17 21.16
CA GLU A 170 23.61 -16.05 20.59
C GLU A 170 25.00 -15.39 20.61
N PHE A 171 25.11 -14.13 20.20
CA PHE A 171 26.38 -13.40 20.11
C PHE A 171 26.51 -12.31 21.17
N GLY A 172 25.41 -11.98 21.90
CA GLY A 172 25.40 -10.94 22.95
C GLY A 172 25.55 -9.53 22.39
N LEU A 173 25.23 -9.30 21.12
CA LEU A 173 25.29 -7.99 20.48
C LEU A 173 23.92 -7.31 20.54
N ASP A 174 23.91 -5.98 20.68
CA ASP A 174 22.69 -5.20 20.61
C ASP A 174 21.99 -5.36 19.24
N VAL A 175 20.65 -5.36 19.21
CA VAL A 175 19.85 -5.45 17.99
C VAL A 175 20.22 -4.36 16.98
N GLY A 176 20.63 -3.17 17.43
CA GLY A 176 21.11 -2.06 16.59
C GLY A 176 22.26 -2.45 15.68
N PHE A 177 23.16 -3.34 16.13
CA PHE A 177 24.21 -3.87 15.27
C PHE A 177 23.66 -4.59 14.04
N TYR A 178 22.62 -5.41 14.18
CA TYR A 178 22.02 -6.18 13.08
C TYR A 178 21.22 -5.30 12.12
N THR A 179 20.57 -4.29 12.66
CA THR A 179 19.63 -3.44 11.93
C THR A 179 20.29 -2.21 11.28
N PHE A 180 21.33 -1.65 11.91
CA PHE A 180 21.98 -0.42 11.45
C PHE A 180 23.42 -0.66 10.93
N ASP A 181 24.24 -1.38 11.67
CA ASP A 181 25.67 -1.53 11.34
C ASP A 181 25.92 -2.60 10.28
N LEU A 182 25.40 -3.79 10.47
CA LEU A 182 25.63 -4.95 9.59
C LEU A 182 25.21 -4.71 8.13
N PRO A 183 24.06 -4.08 7.83
CA PRO A 183 23.68 -3.73 6.48
C PRO A 183 24.68 -2.79 5.80
N PHE A 184 25.23 -1.83 6.52
CA PHE A 184 26.25 -0.92 6.01
C PHE A 184 27.58 -1.64 5.72
N TYR A 185 28.07 -2.48 6.65
CA TYR A 185 29.28 -3.26 6.41
C TYR A 185 29.15 -4.18 5.18
N ARG A 186 27.98 -4.78 4.98
CA ARG A 186 27.64 -5.56 3.78
C ARG A 186 27.58 -4.73 2.52
N PHE A 187 26.99 -3.54 2.59
CA PHE A 187 26.97 -2.59 1.47
C PHE A 187 28.41 -2.27 1.01
N VAL A 188 29.30 -1.91 1.92
CA VAL A 188 30.71 -1.63 1.60
C VAL A 188 31.41 -2.87 1.01
N LEU A 189 31.22 -4.02 1.64
CA LEU A 189 31.82 -5.28 1.19
C LEU A 189 31.34 -5.68 -0.21
N ASN A 190 30.08 -5.54 -0.50
CA ASN A 190 29.49 -5.85 -1.81
C ASN A 190 30.08 -4.95 -2.91
N TRP A 191 30.23 -3.65 -2.66
CA TRP A 191 30.87 -2.75 -3.61
C TRP A 191 32.35 -3.03 -3.81
N LEU A 192 33.08 -3.47 -2.78
CA LEU A 192 34.44 -3.94 -2.91
C LEU A 192 34.53 -5.23 -3.75
N PHE A 193 33.62 -6.17 -3.58
CA PHE A 193 33.51 -7.36 -4.42
C PHE A 193 33.32 -7.00 -5.89
N VAL A 194 32.37 -6.13 -6.18
CA VAL A 194 32.08 -5.64 -7.55
C VAL A 194 33.32 -4.97 -8.14
N ALA A 195 33.97 -4.08 -7.40
CA ALA A 195 35.14 -3.35 -7.86
C ALA A 195 36.31 -4.29 -8.20
N VAL A 196 36.64 -5.23 -7.31
CA VAL A 196 37.72 -6.20 -7.50
C VAL A 196 37.42 -7.17 -8.66
N LEU A 197 36.16 -7.64 -8.77
CA LEU A 197 35.71 -8.51 -9.84
C LEU A 197 35.83 -7.83 -11.21
N LEU A 198 35.34 -6.60 -11.34
CA LEU A 198 35.44 -5.79 -12.56
C LEU A 198 36.91 -5.48 -12.89
N ALA A 199 37.74 -5.16 -11.89
CA ALA A 199 39.16 -4.97 -12.05
C ALA A 199 39.87 -6.23 -12.54
N PHE A 200 39.48 -7.40 -12.03
CA PHE A 200 40.02 -8.69 -12.48
C PHE A 200 39.68 -8.93 -13.95
N PHE A 201 38.42 -8.81 -14.36
CA PHE A 201 38.04 -9.01 -15.76
C PHE A 201 38.65 -7.94 -16.70
N ALA A 202 38.69 -6.69 -16.29
CA ALA A 202 39.32 -5.61 -17.03
C ALA A 202 40.83 -5.90 -17.26
N SER A 203 41.53 -6.36 -16.22
CA SER A 203 42.94 -6.76 -16.30
C SER A 203 43.12 -8.00 -17.19
N LEU A 204 42.28 -9.02 -17.04
CA LEU A 204 42.30 -10.24 -17.82
C LEU A 204 42.16 -9.95 -19.33
N VAL A 205 41.14 -9.15 -19.71
CA VAL A 205 40.91 -8.75 -21.11
C VAL A 205 42.07 -7.90 -21.63
N THR A 206 42.61 -6.99 -20.82
CA THR A 206 43.76 -6.17 -21.24
C THR A 206 45.00 -7.02 -21.46
N HIS A 207 45.33 -7.92 -20.54
CA HIS A 207 46.45 -8.85 -20.74
C HIS A 207 46.25 -9.79 -21.95
N TYR A 208 45.04 -10.21 -22.21
CA TYR A 208 44.71 -11.01 -23.41
C TYR A 208 44.93 -10.20 -24.70
N ILE A 209 44.38 -8.99 -24.78
CA ILE A 209 44.54 -8.12 -25.96
C ILE A 209 46.02 -7.79 -26.23
N PHE A 210 46.80 -7.52 -25.18
CA PHE A 210 48.21 -7.13 -25.31
C PHE A 210 49.22 -8.28 -25.23
N GLY A 211 48.74 -9.54 -25.25
CA GLY A 211 49.59 -10.73 -25.36
C GLY A 211 50.26 -11.15 -24.02
N GLY A 212 49.85 -10.59 -22.90
CA GLY A 212 50.22 -11.03 -21.56
C GLY A 212 49.62 -12.37 -21.17
N LEU A 213 48.51 -12.75 -21.82
CA LEU A 213 47.84 -14.05 -21.73
C LEU A 213 47.72 -14.67 -23.12
N LYS A 214 48.20 -15.89 -23.32
CA LYS A 214 48.05 -16.68 -24.54
C LYS A 214 47.19 -17.90 -24.29
N LEU A 215 45.99 -17.95 -24.87
CA LEU A 215 45.04 -19.06 -24.75
C LEU A 215 45.30 -20.20 -25.73
N ALA A 216 46.02 -19.94 -26.84
CA ALA A 216 46.31 -20.91 -27.90
C ALA A 216 47.77 -21.34 -27.84
N GLY A 217 48.05 -22.66 -27.83
CA GLY A 217 49.35 -23.29 -27.81
C GLY A 217 49.50 -24.35 -26.71
N ARG A 218 50.39 -25.37 -26.92
CA ARG A 218 50.69 -26.36 -25.89
C ARG A 218 51.30 -25.68 -24.63
N GLY A 219 50.49 -25.47 -23.58
CA GLY A 219 50.83 -24.84 -22.31
C GLY A 219 50.61 -23.34 -22.35
N GLY A 220 49.35 -22.84 -22.18
CA GLY A 220 49.03 -21.43 -22.08
C GLY A 220 50.01 -20.66 -21.19
N ALA A 221 50.61 -19.58 -21.75
CA ALA A 221 51.64 -18.84 -21.04
C ALA A 221 51.10 -17.51 -20.51
N LEU A 222 51.21 -17.28 -19.21
CA LEU A 222 51.00 -15.97 -18.56
C LEU A 222 52.36 -15.29 -18.40
N THR A 223 52.46 -14.01 -18.78
CA THR A 223 53.62 -13.20 -18.39
C THR A 223 53.67 -13.06 -16.88
N ASN A 224 54.88 -12.83 -16.33
CA ASN A 224 55.08 -12.66 -14.91
C ASN A 224 54.18 -11.54 -14.34
N ALA A 225 54.09 -10.42 -15.05
CA ALA A 225 53.27 -9.29 -14.65
C ALA A 225 51.77 -9.60 -14.67
N ALA A 226 51.27 -10.28 -15.71
CA ALA A 226 49.90 -10.71 -15.77
C ALA A 226 49.54 -11.68 -14.65
N ARG A 227 50.44 -12.63 -14.37
CA ARG A 227 50.27 -13.57 -13.28
C ARG A 227 50.18 -12.87 -11.91
N VAL A 228 51.12 -11.94 -11.62
CA VAL A 228 51.14 -11.20 -10.37
C VAL A 228 49.85 -10.39 -10.20
N GLN A 229 49.46 -9.61 -11.20
CA GLN A 229 48.26 -8.77 -11.12
C GLN A 229 46.99 -9.59 -10.94
N LEU A 230 46.80 -10.64 -11.74
CA LEU A 230 45.62 -11.51 -11.63
C LEU A 230 45.61 -12.29 -10.30
N ALA A 231 46.81 -12.73 -9.82
CA ALA A 231 46.90 -13.40 -8.51
C ALA A 231 46.57 -12.46 -7.35
N VAL A 232 47.03 -11.20 -7.40
CA VAL A 232 46.69 -10.19 -6.38
C VAL A 232 45.20 -9.93 -6.36
N LEU A 233 44.58 -9.70 -7.52
CA LEU A 233 43.14 -9.43 -7.60
C LEU A 233 42.30 -10.64 -7.13
N ALA A 234 42.65 -11.85 -7.57
CA ALA A 234 41.98 -13.08 -7.14
C ALA A 234 42.20 -13.35 -5.64
N GLY A 235 43.40 -13.14 -5.12
CA GLY A 235 43.69 -13.25 -3.69
C GLY A 235 42.91 -12.24 -2.86
N THR A 236 42.80 -10.98 -3.34
CA THR A 236 41.99 -9.95 -2.69
C THR A 236 40.50 -10.33 -2.70
N PHE A 237 39.98 -10.85 -3.82
CA PHE A 237 38.61 -11.33 -3.93
C PHE A 237 38.30 -12.44 -2.90
N ILE A 238 39.21 -13.40 -2.75
CA ILE A 238 39.06 -14.50 -1.79
C ILE A 238 39.19 -13.99 -0.34
N LEU A 239 40.07 -13.01 -0.09
CA LEU A 239 40.20 -12.38 1.22
C LEU A 239 38.90 -11.64 1.59
N LEU A 240 38.29 -10.91 0.64
CA LEU A 240 36.96 -10.32 0.84
C LEU A 240 35.91 -11.40 1.13
N LYS A 241 36.01 -12.59 0.51
CA LYS A 241 35.11 -13.71 0.82
C LYS A 241 35.32 -14.24 2.24
N ALA A 242 36.54 -14.25 2.76
CA ALA A 242 36.78 -14.55 4.17
C ALA A 242 36.08 -13.55 5.10
N VAL A 243 36.19 -12.24 4.79
CA VAL A 243 35.46 -11.20 5.54
C VAL A 243 33.95 -11.38 5.40
N ALA A 244 33.45 -11.78 4.23
CA ALA A 244 32.04 -12.09 4.05
C ALA A 244 31.58 -13.24 4.95
N TYR A 245 32.36 -14.33 5.06
CA TYR A 245 32.03 -15.44 5.97
C TYR A 245 31.98 -15.01 7.43
N TRP A 246 32.81 -14.05 7.83
CA TRP A 246 32.74 -13.47 9.17
C TRP A 246 31.42 -12.74 9.44
N PHE A 247 30.93 -11.92 8.49
CA PHE A 247 29.63 -11.24 8.61
C PHE A 247 28.45 -12.18 8.38
N ASP A 248 28.59 -13.21 7.52
CA ASP A 248 27.54 -14.18 7.22
C ASP A 248 27.07 -14.97 8.47
N ARG A 249 27.90 -15.09 9.51
CA ARG A 249 27.53 -15.74 10.76
C ARG A 249 26.41 -15.00 11.49
N TYR A 250 26.41 -13.67 11.44
CA TYR A 250 25.38 -12.85 12.09
C TYR A 250 24.02 -12.92 11.37
N SER A 251 24.02 -13.09 10.06
CA SER A 251 22.77 -13.26 9.32
C SER A 251 22.07 -14.61 9.52
N LEU A 252 22.68 -15.53 10.25
CA LEU A 252 22.00 -16.77 10.61
C LEU A 252 20.84 -16.51 11.57
N LEU A 253 20.86 -15.40 12.32
CA LEU A 253 19.74 -15.02 13.20
C LEU A 253 18.48 -14.57 12.44
N SER A 254 18.57 -14.33 11.13
CA SER A 254 17.44 -14.02 10.25
C SER A 254 17.29 -15.09 9.16
N SER A 255 17.62 -16.34 9.46
CA SER A 255 17.57 -17.48 8.52
C SER A 255 16.14 -17.88 8.20
N SER A 256 15.84 -18.13 6.92
CA SER A 256 14.53 -18.63 6.44
C SER A 256 14.48 -20.18 6.31
N ARG A 257 15.45 -20.89 6.90
CA ARG A 257 15.58 -22.34 6.76
C ARG A 257 14.37 -23.12 7.26
N LYS A 258 13.69 -22.60 8.27
CA LYS A 258 12.55 -23.25 8.94
C LYS A 258 11.19 -22.67 8.55
N GLU A 259 11.16 -21.75 7.60
CA GLU A 259 9.87 -21.30 7.04
C GLU A 259 9.10 -22.47 6.43
N PRO A 260 7.77 -22.56 6.64
CA PRO A 260 6.89 -21.55 7.24
C PRO A 260 6.73 -21.65 8.76
N THR A 261 7.46 -22.56 9.46
CA THR A 261 7.28 -22.73 10.91
C THR A 261 7.72 -21.48 11.68
N PHE A 262 8.96 -21.06 11.50
CA PHE A 262 9.50 -19.83 12.10
C PHE A 262 10.68 -19.27 11.27
N THR A 263 10.97 -17.98 11.45
CA THR A 263 12.17 -17.30 10.92
C THR A 263 13.19 -17.14 12.04
N GLY A 264 14.48 -17.29 11.72
CA GLY A 264 15.56 -17.08 12.69
C GLY A 264 16.57 -18.22 12.71
N GLY A 265 17.54 -18.12 13.61
CA GLY A 265 18.58 -19.14 13.75
C GLY A 265 18.02 -20.46 14.27
N SER A 266 18.08 -21.52 13.47
CA SER A 266 17.64 -22.86 13.83
C SER A 266 18.77 -23.68 14.49
N TYR A 267 18.43 -24.83 15.03
CA TYR A 267 19.44 -25.78 15.52
C TYR A 267 20.50 -26.08 14.47
N THR A 268 20.11 -26.36 13.24
CA THR A 268 21.05 -26.61 12.14
C THR A 268 21.92 -25.39 11.84
N ASP A 269 21.36 -24.18 11.90
CA ASP A 269 22.13 -22.97 11.64
C ASP A 269 23.21 -22.76 12.70
N MET A 270 22.91 -22.94 13.98
CA MET A 270 23.86 -22.72 15.07
C MET A 270 24.88 -23.86 15.21
N ASN A 271 24.43 -25.12 15.05
CA ASN A 271 25.31 -26.28 15.31
C ASN A 271 26.00 -26.86 14.08
N ALA A 272 25.63 -26.43 12.86
CA ALA A 272 26.27 -26.90 11.64
C ALA A 272 26.70 -25.76 10.73
N VAL A 273 25.84 -24.81 10.38
CA VAL A 273 26.14 -23.74 9.42
C VAL A 273 27.14 -22.74 10.00
N LEU A 274 26.98 -22.31 11.24
CA LEU A 274 27.89 -21.41 11.94
C LEU A 274 29.32 -21.97 11.96
N GLN A 275 29.45 -23.26 12.33
CA GLN A 275 30.76 -23.95 12.32
C GLN A 275 31.32 -24.04 10.89
N ALA A 276 30.48 -24.36 9.92
CA ALA A 276 30.86 -24.41 8.53
C ALA A 276 31.38 -23.04 8.01
N LYS A 277 30.73 -21.93 8.38
CA LYS A 277 31.17 -20.58 8.02
C LYS A 277 32.57 -20.25 8.59
N LEU A 278 32.83 -20.64 9.85
CA LEU A 278 34.14 -20.43 10.49
C LEU A 278 35.25 -21.28 9.82
N ILE A 279 34.94 -22.53 9.48
CA ILE A 279 35.88 -23.41 8.76
C ILE A 279 36.17 -22.84 7.35
N LEU A 280 35.11 -22.43 6.64
CA LEU A 280 35.27 -21.82 5.31
C LEU A 280 36.01 -20.48 5.34
N LEU A 281 35.86 -19.70 6.39
CA LEU A 281 36.65 -18.48 6.64
C LEU A 281 38.13 -18.84 6.72
N ALA A 282 38.50 -19.81 7.56
CA ALA A 282 39.89 -20.22 7.70
C ALA A 282 40.50 -20.74 6.38
N ILE A 283 39.75 -21.57 5.65
CA ILE A 283 40.16 -22.06 4.32
C ILE A 283 40.30 -20.92 3.32
N ALA A 284 39.40 -19.94 3.33
CA ALA A 284 39.47 -18.78 2.45
C ALA A 284 40.68 -17.89 2.74
N VAL A 285 41.06 -17.70 4.00
CA VAL A 285 42.29 -16.98 4.39
C VAL A 285 43.54 -17.74 3.87
N ILE A 286 43.62 -19.07 4.04
CA ILE A 286 44.70 -19.89 3.55
C ILE A 286 44.76 -19.83 2.01
N CYS A 287 43.60 -19.90 1.35
CA CYS A 287 43.50 -19.79 -0.11
C CYS A 287 43.97 -18.41 -0.63
N ALA A 288 43.59 -17.34 0.02
CA ALA A 288 44.10 -16.00 -0.29
C ALA A 288 45.61 -15.90 -0.11
N GLY A 289 46.15 -16.46 0.98
CA GLY A 289 47.56 -16.60 1.22
C GLY A 289 48.29 -17.37 0.10
N ALA A 290 47.71 -18.44 -0.41
CA ALA A 290 48.26 -19.20 -1.56
C ALA A 290 48.32 -18.36 -2.85
N PHE A 291 47.33 -17.50 -3.11
CA PHE A 291 47.35 -16.57 -4.23
C PHE A 291 48.45 -15.51 -4.08
N PHE A 292 48.65 -14.96 -2.87
CA PHE A 292 49.73 -14.01 -2.61
C PHE A 292 51.12 -14.70 -2.63
N ALA A 293 51.22 -15.93 -2.12
CA ALA A 293 52.45 -16.70 -2.23
C ALA A 293 52.85 -17.05 -3.70
N ALA A 294 51.89 -17.21 -4.60
CA ALA A 294 52.13 -17.43 -6.04
C ALA A 294 52.86 -16.28 -6.71
N ILE A 295 52.91 -15.10 -6.13
CA ILE A 295 53.71 -13.95 -6.58
C ILE A 295 55.19 -14.30 -6.54
N PHE A 296 55.62 -14.93 -5.47
CA PHE A 296 57.01 -15.30 -5.17
C PHE A 296 57.38 -16.66 -5.79
N LEU A 297 56.51 -17.68 -5.63
CA LEU A 297 56.76 -19.06 -6.04
C LEU A 297 56.64 -19.27 -7.55
N ARG A 298 56.08 -18.31 -8.29
CA ARG A 298 55.87 -18.31 -9.74
C ARG A 298 55.10 -19.51 -10.28
N ASP A 299 54.34 -20.21 -9.43
CA ASP A 299 53.53 -21.37 -9.78
C ASP A 299 52.05 -21.09 -9.47
N LEU A 300 51.17 -21.29 -10.46
CA LEU A 300 49.70 -21.11 -10.30
C LEU A 300 49.00 -22.42 -9.93
N ARG A 301 49.69 -23.54 -9.83
CA ARG A 301 49.09 -24.81 -9.42
C ARG A 301 48.65 -24.76 -7.98
N ILE A 302 49.41 -24.11 -7.10
CA ILE A 302 49.12 -23.97 -5.66
C ILE A 302 47.81 -23.19 -5.44
N PRO A 303 47.63 -21.96 -5.97
CA PRO A 303 46.37 -21.26 -5.83
C PRO A 303 45.19 -21.97 -6.52
N ALA A 304 45.43 -22.65 -7.68
CA ALA A 304 44.38 -23.43 -8.34
C ALA A 304 43.89 -24.62 -7.46
N MET A 305 44.83 -25.35 -6.84
CA MET A 305 44.48 -26.42 -5.87
C MET A 305 43.80 -25.86 -4.63
N ALA A 306 44.25 -24.71 -4.11
CA ALA A 306 43.62 -24.05 -2.96
C ALA A 306 42.19 -23.61 -3.29
N THR A 307 41.94 -23.06 -4.50
CA THR A 307 40.61 -22.70 -4.96
C THR A 307 39.70 -23.92 -5.13
N ALA A 308 40.25 -25.01 -5.72
CA ALA A 308 39.49 -26.27 -5.84
C ALA A 308 39.13 -26.85 -4.44
N LEU A 309 40.07 -26.77 -3.49
CA LEU A 309 39.80 -27.16 -2.10
C LEU A 309 38.75 -26.27 -1.46
N LEU A 310 38.80 -24.94 -1.65
CA LEU A 310 37.80 -24.01 -1.15
C LEU A 310 36.40 -24.30 -1.71
N VAL A 311 36.30 -24.56 -3.04
CA VAL A 311 35.01 -24.93 -3.67
C VAL A 311 34.51 -26.28 -3.15
N LEU A 312 35.38 -27.30 -3.08
CA LEU A 312 35.02 -28.63 -2.55
C LEU A 312 34.60 -28.53 -1.09
N SER A 313 35.31 -27.79 -0.26
CA SER A 313 34.94 -27.56 1.13
C SER A 313 33.64 -26.78 1.28
N SER A 314 33.38 -25.79 0.39
CA SER A 314 32.11 -25.07 0.38
C SER A 314 30.92 -26.00 0.10
N ILE A 315 31.11 -27.00 -0.76
CA ILE A 315 30.09 -28.02 -1.05
C ILE A 315 29.94 -28.99 0.14
N LEU A 316 31.04 -29.59 0.58
CA LEU A 316 31.00 -30.65 1.59
C LEU A 316 30.64 -30.11 2.99
N VAL A 317 31.31 -29.06 3.42
CA VAL A 317 31.13 -28.49 4.77
C VAL A 317 30.00 -27.46 4.78
N GLY A 318 29.87 -26.65 3.70
CA GLY A 318 28.89 -25.58 3.62
C GLY A 318 27.48 -26.00 3.21
N ALA A 319 27.34 -27.08 2.45
CA ALA A 319 26.03 -27.56 1.99
C ALA A 319 25.69 -28.97 2.47
N VAL A 320 26.57 -29.97 2.24
CA VAL A 320 26.25 -31.37 2.56
C VAL A 320 26.17 -31.61 4.07
N TRP A 321 27.10 -31.05 4.84
CA TRP A 321 27.12 -31.24 6.29
C TRP A 321 25.86 -30.70 7.00
N PRO A 322 25.42 -29.45 6.77
CA PRO A 322 24.14 -28.96 7.33
C PRO A 322 22.94 -29.81 6.91
N LEU A 323 22.92 -30.32 5.67
CA LEU A 323 21.86 -31.16 5.16
C LEU A 323 21.81 -32.53 5.88
N VAL A 324 23.00 -33.11 6.16
CA VAL A 324 23.10 -34.36 6.96
C VAL A 324 22.59 -34.13 8.39
N VAL A 325 23.02 -33.04 9.05
CA VAL A 325 22.56 -32.71 10.40
C VAL A 325 21.05 -32.51 10.43
N GLU A 326 20.52 -31.75 9.46
CA GLU A 326 19.06 -31.51 9.33
C GLU A 326 18.30 -32.82 9.17
N GLN A 327 18.74 -33.70 8.23
CA GLN A 327 17.96 -34.89 7.87
C GLN A 327 18.03 -36.00 8.93
N PHE A 328 19.18 -36.18 9.57
CA PHE A 328 19.41 -37.32 10.45
C PHE A 328 19.39 -36.98 11.94
N SER A 329 19.62 -35.73 12.31
CA SER A 329 19.64 -35.30 13.71
C SER A 329 18.42 -34.46 14.09
N VAL A 330 18.04 -33.47 13.24
CA VAL A 330 16.98 -32.53 13.58
C VAL A 330 15.60 -33.08 13.26
N ARG A 331 15.33 -33.46 12.02
CA ARG A 331 13.98 -33.91 11.60
C ARG A 331 13.36 -35.00 12.45
N PRO A 332 14.09 -36.03 12.90
CA PRO A 332 13.48 -37.07 13.74
C PRO A 332 13.06 -36.59 15.15
N ASN A 333 13.66 -35.50 15.64
CA ASN A 333 13.46 -34.94 16.97
C ASN A 333 13.27 -33.42 16.90
N ALA A 334 12.52 -32.93 15.91
CA ALA A 334 12.47 -31.50 15.58
C ALA A 334 11.90 -30.66 16.73
N ALA A 335 10.82 -31.10 17.36
CA ALA A 335 10.19 -30.35 18.45
C ALA A 335 11.15 -30.11 19.63
N ASP A 336 11.96 -31.11 20.00
CA ASP A 336 12.91 -30.97 21.10
C ASP A 336 14.16 -30.17 20.68
N LYS A 337 14.65 -30.38 19.46
CA LYS A 337 15.87 -29.71 18.97
C LYS A 337 15.65 -28.22 18.67
N GLU A 338 14.50 -27.85 18.16
CA GLU A 338 14.17 -26.50 17.80
C GLU A 338 13.54 -25.72 18.96
N SER A 339 13.15 -26.34 20.06
CA SER A 339 12.44 -25.71 21.19
C SER A 339 13.10 -24.40 21.67
N ALA A 340 14.40 -24.42 21.97
CA ALA A 340 15.12 -23.23 22.43
C ALA A 340 15.19 -22.11 21.36
N TYR A 341 15.17 -22.46 20.07
CA TYR A 341 15.19 -21.50 18.97
C TYR A 341 13.81 -20.92 18.69
N ILE A 342 12.75 -21.73 18.85
CA ILE A 342 11.36 -21.29 18.81
C ILE A 342 11.08 -20.33 19.97
N GLU A 343 11.52 -20.61 21.18
CA GLU A 343 11.38 -19.72 22.33
C GLU A 343 12.01 -18.35 22.05
N ARG A 344 13.24 -18.32 21.47
CA ARG A 344 13.89 -17.07 21.05
C ARG A 344 13.11 -16.33 19.95
N ASN A 345 12.55 -17.10 19.00
CA ASN A 345 11.72 -16.53 17.94
C ASN A 345 10.42 -15.93 18.48
N ILE A 346 9.75 -16.61 19.44
CA ILE A 346 8.55 -16.09 20.09
C ILE A 346 8.86 -14.76 20.78
N ALA A 347 9.87 -14.73 21.64
CA ALA A 347 10.24 -13.53 22.38
C ALA A 347 10.64 -12.37 21.45
N ALA A 348 11.47 -12.65 20.44
CA ALA A 348 11.91 -11.63 19.49
C ALA A 348 10.76 -11.12 18.62
N THR A 349 9.85 -11.99 18.20
CA THR A 349 8.68 -11.59 17.39
C THR A 349 7.71 -10.74 18.18
N ARG A 350 7.40 -11.13 19.43
CA ARG A 350 6.56 -10.32 20.31
C ARG A 350 7.15 -8.94 20.53
N GLN A 351 8.45 -8.86 20.78
CA GLN A 351 9.18 -7.60 20.90
C GLN A 351 9.12 -6.77 19.61
N ALA A 352 9.41 -7.39 18.47
CA ALA A 352 9.51 -6.72 17.17
C ALA A 352 8.18 -6.19 16.63
N TYR A 353 7.06 -6.85 16.95
CA TYR A 353 5.71 -6.46 16.51
C TYR A 353 4.89 -5.73 17.60
N GLY A 354 5.47 -5.46 18.79
CA GLY A 354 4.80 -4.71 19.86
C GLY A 354 3.62 -5.44 20.48
N ILE A 355 3.71 -6.76 20.59
CA ILE A 355 2.71 -7.63 21.20
C ILE A 355 3.29 -8.38 22.42
N THR A 356 4.06 -7.66 23.21
CA THR A 356 4.67 -8.18 24.46
C THR A 356 3.64 -8.29 25.58
N ASP A 357 3.94 -9.02 26.63
CA ASP A 357 3.02 -9.30 27.75
C ASP A 357 2.59 -8.05 28.53
N ASP A 358 3.35 -6.97 28.45
CA ASP A 358 2.99 -5.65 29.00
C ASP A 358 1.97 -4.88 28.13
N LYS A 359 1.83 -5.26 26.85
CA LYS A 359 0.89 -4.67 25.88
C LYS A 359 -0.37 -5.49 25.69
N VAL A 360 -0.29 -6.82 25.88
CA VAL A 360 -1.39 -7.75 25.59
C VAL A 360 -1.84 -8.40 26.88
N GLU A 361 -3.09 -8.14 27.26
CA GLU A 361 -3.75 -8.76 28.42
C GLU A 361 -4.63 -9.91 27.96
N TYR A 362 -4.36 -11.12 28.47
CA TYR A 362 -5.16 -12.32 28.19
C TYR A 362 -6.18 -12.55 29.31
N GLN A 363 -7.42 -12.76 28.91
CA GLN A 363 -8.55 -13.01 29.84
C GLN A 363 -9.32 -14.25 29.39
N ASP A 364 -9.61 -15.15 30.35
CA ASP A 364 -10.50 -16.27 30.08
C ASP A 364 -11.95 -15.78 29.88
N TYR A 365 -12.60 -16.23 28.81
CA TYR A 365 -13.95 -15.80 28.46
C TYR A 365 -14.81 -17.00 28.07
N GLN A 366 -16.00 -17.12 28.63
CA GLN A 366 -16.82 -18.34 28.48
C GLN A 366 -17.46 -18.48 27.09
N GLY A 367 -17.82 -17.39 26.45
CA GLY A 367 -18.46 -17.36 25.14
C GLY A 367 -19.95 -17.70 25.13
N TYR A 368 -20.56 -17.83 26.31
CA TYR A 368 -22.00 -17.97 26.51
C TYR A 368 -22.42 -17.28 27.80
N GLY A 369 -23.66 -16.79 27.85
CA GLY A 369 -24.17 -16.09 29.03
C GLY A 369 -24.29 -16.98 30.25
N THR A 370 -24.04 -16.41 31.42
CA THR A 370 -24.16 -17.07 32.73
C THR A 370 -25.49 -16.78 33.43
N LYS A 371 -26.20 -15.76 32.96
CA LYS A 371 -27.46 -15.31 33.53
C LYS A 371 -28.64 -15.57 32.60
N PRO A 372 -29.88 -15.66 33.14
CA PRO A 372 -31.06 -15.70 32.29
C PRO A 372 -31.08 -14.55 31.29
N PRO A 373 -31.66 -14.71 30.10
CA PRO A 373 -31.65 -13.68 29.04
C PRO A 373 -32.26 -12.33 29.42
N ARG A 374 -32.92 -12.21 30.54
CA ARG A 374 -33.58 -10.98 31.00
C ARG A 374 -32.66 -10.01 31.75
N ASP A 375 -31.44 -10.38 32.10
CA ASP A 375 -30.48 -9.57 32.88
C ASP A 375 -29.42 -8.86 32.05
N VAL A 376 -29.66 -8.63 30.74
CA VAL A 376 -28.75 -7.97 29.79
C VAL A 376 -28.60 -6.44 29.94
N PRO A 377 -29.36 -5.73 30.83
CA PRO A 377 -29.16 -4.27 31.02
C PRO A 377 -27.76 -3.83 31.50
N ALA A 378 -26.88 -4.76 31.87
CA ALA A 378 -25.50 -4.41 32.27
C ALA A 378 -24.62 -3.83 31.15
N ASP A 379 -24.99 -4.03 29.89
CA ASP A 379 -24.22 -3.59 28.72
C ASP A 379 -24.87 -2.43 27.97
N VAL A 380 -25.54 -1.54 28.68
CA VAL A 380 -26.26 -0.38 28.10
C VAL A 380 -25.35 0.37 27.11
N THR A 381 -24.13 0.70 27.52
CA THR A 381 -23.16 1.45 26.70
C THR A 381 -22.82 0.75 25.40
N THR A 382 -22.56 -0.56 25.43
CA THR A 382 -22.25 -1.36 24.23
C THR A 382 -23.45 -1.44 23.28
N ILE A 383 -24.66 -1.70 23.85
CA ILE A 383 -25.87 -1.88 23.05
C ILE A 383 -26.36 -0.56 22.44
N GLU A 384 -26.34 0.54 23.23
CA GLU A 384 -26.73 1.88 22.74
C GLU A 384 -25.82 2.36 21.57
N ASN A 385 -24.53 2.01 21.59
CA ASN A 385 -23.55 2.41 20.60
C ASN A 385 -23.32 1.33 19.53
N THR A 386 -24.13 0.26 19.52
CA THR A 386 -24.00 -0.78 18.48
C THR A 386 -24.20 -0.17 17.09
N ARG A 387 -23.18 -0.25 16.28
CA ARG A 387 -23.15 0.30 14.92
C ARG A 387 -24.09 -0.44 13.99
N LEU A 388 -24.97 0.30 13.31
CA LEU A 388 -25.91 -0.20 12.30
C LEU A 388 -25.58 0.29 10.89
N LEU A 389 -24.78 1.36 10.77
CA LEU A 389 -24.34 1.93 9.51
C LEU A 389 -22.99 1.34 9.11
N ASP A 390 -22.93 0.76 7.90
CA ASP A 390 -21.73 0.17 7.36
C ASP A 390 -21.03 1.16 6.41
N PRO A 391 -19.80 1.59 6.70
CA PRO A 391 -19.08 2.55 5.86
C PRO A 391 -18.80 2.06 4.44
N ASN A 392 -18.67 0.75 4.25
CA ASN A 392 -18.39 0.17 2.91
C ASN A 392 -19.63 0.14 2.01
N ILE A 393 -20.81 -0.05 2.61
CA ILE A 393 -22.07 -0.13 1.87
C ILE A 393 -22.64 1.27 1.62
N LEU A 394 -22.52 2.19 2.58
CA LEU A 394 -23.23 3.46 2.57
C LEU A 394 -22.56 4.58 1.77
N SER A 395 -21.35 4.41 1.27
CA SER A 395 -20.71 5.41 0.40
C SER A 395 -21.61 5.84 -0.78
N ARG A 396 -22.32 4.89 -1.39
CA ARG A 396 -23.26 5.18 -2.48
C ARG A 396 -24.49 5.96 -1.98
N THR A 397 -24.97 5.69 -0.79
CA THR A 397 -26.07 6.41 -0.16
C THR A 397 -25.66 7.85 0.18
N PHE A 398 -24.48 8.04 0.78
CA PHE A 398 -23.89 9.36 1.01
C PHE A 398 -23.75 10.16 -0.29
N THR A 399 -23.21 9.52 -1.35
CA THR A 399 -23.09 10.16 -2.66
C THR A 399 -24.45 10.62 -3.18
N GLN A 400 -25.46 9.77 -3.17
CA GLN A 400 -26.76 10.12 -3.71
C GLN A 400 -27.51 11.20 -2.89
N GLN A 401 -27.40 11.17 -1.58
CA GLN A 401 -28.12 12.10 -0.70
C GLN A 401 -27.34 13.39 -0.42
N GLN A 402 -26.02 13.35 -0.41
CA GLN A 402 -25.16 14.44 0.05
C GLN A 402 -24.19 14.98 -1.01
N GLN A 403 -24.24 14.48 -2.24
CA GLN A 403 -23.41 14.98 -3.32
C GLN A 403 -23.70 16.46 -3.66
N LEU A 404 -24.97 16.91 -3.58
CA LEU A 404 -25.51 18.23 -3.85
C LEU A 404 -25.24 18.76 -5.28
N LYS A 405 -24.05 18.55 -5.83
CA LYS A 405 -23.63 18.92 -7.21
C LYS A 405 -22.92 17.72 -7.86
N ASN A 406 -23.01 17.62 -9.19
CA ASN A 406 -22.41 16.53 -9.94
C ASN A 406 -20.89 16.39 -9.74
N PHE A 407 -20.21 17.46 -9.41
CA PHE A 407 -18.77 17.48 -9.22
C PHE A 407 -18.30 17.22 -7.78
N TYR A 408 -19.20 17.01 -6.83
CA TYR A 408 -18.82 16.51 -5.50
C TYR A 408 -18.89 14.99 -5.45
N GLY A 409 -18.11 14.40 -4.56
CA GLY A 409 -18.07 12.94 -4.36
C GLY A 409 -17.55 12.56 -2.99
N PHE A 410 -17.66 11.28 -2.70
CA PHE A 410 -17.17 10.64 -1.48
C PHE A 410 -16.29 9.45 -1.85
N PRO A 411 -15.36 9.03 -0.98
CA PRO A 411 -14.54 7.86 -1.21
C PRO A 411 -15.41 6.58 -1.27
N PRO A 412 -14.92 5.50 -1.88
CA PRO A 412 -15.66 4.23 -1.98
C PRO A 412 -15.94 3.59 -0.61
N THR A 413 -15.10 3.84 0.37
CA THR A 413 -15.25 3.48 1.77
C THR A 413 -15.32 4.75 2.60
N LEU A 414 -16.30 4.85 3.49
CA LEU A 414 -16.43 5.97 4.42
C LEU A 414 -15.62 5.67 5.68
N ASP A 415 -15.41 6.69 6.49
CA ASP A 415 -14.66 6.57 7.74
C ASP A 415 -15.59 6.54 8.97
N ILE A 416 -15.02 6.09 10.09
CA ILE A 416 -15.64 6.13 11.39
C ILE A 416 -14.77 6.95 12.31
N ASP A 417 -15.37 7.93 13.01
CA ASP A 417 -14.70 8.70 14.03
C ASP A 417 -15.65 8.93 15.21
N ARG A 418 -15.11 9.38 16.32
CA ARG A 418 -15.90 9.64 17.55
C ARG A 418 -15.83 11.09 17.93
N TYR A 419 -16.97 11.58 18.40
CA TYR A 419 -17.11 12.95 18.90
C TYR A 419 -17.82 12.94 20.24
N ASP A 420 -17.35 13.75 21.18
CA ASP A 420 -18.04 14.03 22.43
C ASP A 420 -18.99 15.21 22.19
N ILE A 421 -20.29 14.92 22.23
CA ILE A 421 -21.33 15.90 22.02
C ILE A 421 -22.19 15.92 23.27
N ASP A 422 -22.25 17.07 23.94
CA ASP A 422 -22.98 17.28 25.19
C ASP A 422 -22.58 16.31 26.33
N GLY A 423 -21.28 15.92 26.36
CA GLY A 423 -20.75 15.00 27.35
C GLY A 423 -21.08 13.52 27.07
N GLN A 424 -21.52 13.21 25.84
CA GLN A 424 -21.74 11.85 25.35
C GLN A 424 -20.84 11.53 24.19
N LEU A 425 -19.88 10.63 24.42
CA LEU A 425 -19.03 10.08 23.37
C LEU A 425 -19.85 9.15 22.48
N ARG A 426 -19.88 9.41 21.17
CA ARG A 426 -20.57 8.61 20.16
C ARG A 426 -19.72 8.43 18.91
N ASP A 427 -19.92 7.34 18.22
CA ASP A 427 -19.32 7.08 16.92
C ASP A 427 -20.18 7.61 15.76
N TYR A 428 -19.51 8.13 14.75
CA TYR A 428 -20.12 8.71 13.56
C TYR A 428 -19.48 8.10 12.32
N ILE A 429 -20.29 7.84 11.30
CA ILE A 429 -19.81 7.66 9.94
C ILE A 429 -19.53 9.05 9.40
N VAL A 430 -18.29 9.28 9.00
CA VAL A 430 -17.79 10.57 8.54
C VAL A 430 -17.21 10.50 7.14
N ALA A 431 -17.33 11.56 6.38
CA ALA A 431 -16.65 11.70 5.09
C ALA A 431 -16.51 13.17 4.69
N ALA A 432 -15.40 13.53 4.12
CA ALA A 432 -15.23 14.82 3.48
C ALA A 432 -15.98 14.84 2.14
N ARG A 433 -16.75 15.92 1.88
CA ARG A 433 -17.38 16.13 0.57
C ARG A 433 -16.36 16.73 -0.38
N GLU A 434 -15.69 15.88 -1.12
CA GLU A 434 -14.58 16.27 -1.97
C GLU A 434 -15.01 16.62 -3.38
N LEU A 435 -14.14 17.31 -4.12
CA LEU A 435 -14.30 17.49 -5.56
C LEU A 435 -13.96 16.20 -6.29
N SER A 436 -14.88 15.69 -7.09
CA SER A 436 -14.65 14.56 -7.99
C SER A 436 -14.41 15.05 -9.42
N SER A 437 -13.16 15.17 -9.81
CA SER A 437 -12.81 15.61 -11.18
C SER A 437 -13.30 14.65 -12.27
N LYS A 438 -13.53 13.37 -11.95
CA LYS A 438 -14.10 12.37 -12.86
C LYS A 438 -15.57 12.60 -13.16
N SER A 439 -16.27 13.30 -12.29
CA SER A 439 -17.71 13.59 -12.40
C SER A 439 -18.01 14.90 -13.13
N LEU A 440 -17.00 15.65 -13.53
CA LEU A 440 -17.14 16.85 -14.34
C LEU A 440 -17.68 16.51 -15.73
N THR A 441 -18.63 17.32 -16.24
CA THR A 441 -19.29 17.07 -17.52
C THR A 441 -19.31 18.31 -18.43
N GLY A 442 -19.36 18.11 -19.74
CA GLY A 442 -19.44 19.19 -20.73
C GLY A 442 -18.31 20.21 -20.56
N ASN A 443 -18.62 21.50 -20.50
CA ASN A 443 -17.64 22.59 -20.37
C ASN A 443 -16.92 22.60 -19.00
N GLN A 444 -17.41 21.85 -18.01
CA GLN A 444 -16.69 21.72 -16.72
C GLN A 444 -15.33 21.04 -16.91
N THR A 445 -15.16 20.19 -17.94
CA THR A 445 -13.93 19.49 -18.27
C THR A 445 -12.90 20.35 -19.00
N ASP A 446 -13.28 21.54 -19.48
CA ASP A 446 -12.34 22.46 -20.09
C ASP A 446 -11.22 22.82 -19.10
N TRP A 447 -9.99 22.91 -19.60
CA TRP A 447 -8.81 23.12 -18.75
C TRP A 447 -8.99 24.27 -17.75
N ILE A 448 -9.55 25.40 -18.22
CA ILE A 448 -9.75 26.56 -17.36
C ILE A 448 -10.72 26.28 -16.22
N ASN A 449 -11.83 25.62 -16.52
CA ASN A 449 -12.84 25.31 -15.54
C ASN A 449 -12.35 24.24 -14.56
N LYS A 450 -11.77 23.16 -15.10
CA LYS A 450 -11.27 22.04 -14.29
C LYS A 450 -10.18 22.47 -13.30
N HIS A 451 -9.25 23.35 -13.73
CA HIS A 451 -8.08 23.68 -12.91
C HIS A 451 -8.12 25.04 -12.22
N THR A 452 -9.11 25.90 -12.51
CA THR A 452 -9.18 27.25 -11.90
C THR A 452 -10.55 27.63 -11.34
N VAL A 453 -11.60 26.85 -11.64
CA VAL A 453 -12.97 27.09 -11.14
C VAL A 453 -13.38 25.99 -10.19
N TYR A 454 -13.32 24.74 -10.63
CA TYR A 454 -13.61 23.57 -9.79
C TYR A 454 -12.33 23.12 -9.09
N THR A 455 -11.97 23.77 -8.00
CA THR A 455 -10.67 23.61 -7.34
C THR A 455 -10.75 22.87 -6.02
N HIS A 456 -11.91 22.84 -5.34
CA HIS A 456 -12.08 22.32 -3.99
C HIS A 456 -13.44 21.67 -3.78
N GLY A 457 -13.51 20.78 -2.79
CA GLY A 457 -14.72 20.27 -2.20
C GLY A 457 -15.23 21.17 -1.07
N ASN A 458 -16.35 20.82 -0.43
CA ASN A 458 -16.93 21.67 0.60
C ASN A 458 -17.64 20.85 1.67
N GLY A 459 -17.13 20.90 2.87
CA GLY A 459 -17.73 20.40 4.09
C GLY A 459 -17.46 18.95 4.46
N LEU A 460 -17.73 18.64 5.69
CA LEU A 460 -17.76 17.28 6.23
C LEU A 460 -19.21 16.82 6.31
N VAL A 461 -19.47 15.55 6.08
CA VAL A 461 -20.75 14.89 6.29
C VAL A 461 -20.59 13.89 7.42
N ALA A 462 -21.45 13.93 8.42
CA ALA A 462 -21.41 13.03 9.56
C ALA A 462 -22.81 12.52 9.92
N ALA A 463 -22.92 11.22 10.20
CA ALA A 463 -24.13 10.55 10.66
C ALA A 463 -23.80 9.63 11.83
N PRO A 464 -24.56 9.67 12.97
CA PRO A 464 -24.37 8.73 14.07
C PRO A 464 -24.42 7.28 13.56
N ALA A 465 -23.44 6.47 13.93
CA ALA A 465 -23.28 5.13 13.34
C ALA A 465 -24.37 4.13 13.76
N ASN A 466 -25.13 4.44 14.79
CA ASN A 466 -26.20 3.61 15.37
C ASN A 466 -27.62 4.06 15.00
N ARG A 467 -27.79 5.10 14.14
CA ARG A 467 -29.11 5.68 13.86
C ARG A 467 -29.45 5.72 12.39
N VAL A 468 -30.71 5.37 12.09
CA VAL A 468 -31.34 5.56 10.79
C VAL A 468 -32.67 6.31 10.96
N ASN A 469 -33.13 6.98 9.90
CA ASN A 469 -34.47 7.49 9.82
C ASN A 469 -35.46 6.33 9.88
N ALA A 470 -36.64 6.54 10.40
CA ALA A 470 -37.70 5.58 10.73
C ALA A 470 -37.53 4.19 10.07
N ALA A 471 -37.65 3.12 10.86
CA ALA A 471 -37.41 1.77 10.38
C ALA A 471 -38.31 1.44 9.19
N ALA A 472 -37.77 0.89 8.14
CA ALA A 472 -38.55 0.40 6.99
C ALA A 472 -39.47 -0.74 7.44
N GLY A 473 -40.76 -0.48 7.60
CA GLY A 473 -41.74 -1.54 7.81
C GLY A 473 -42.65 -1.45 9.04
N GLU A 474 -42.75 -0.32 9.75
CA GLU A 474 -43.76 -0.16 10.77
C GLU A 474 -45.16 -0.05 10.19
N SER A 475 -45.32 0.50 8.99
CA SER A 475 -46.56 0.35 8.20
C SER A 475 -46.26 0.43 6.69
N ALA A 476 -47.11 -0.20 5.85
CA ALA A 476 -46.95 -0.16 4.39
C ALA A 476 -47.18 1.26 3.81
N GLU A 477 -47.83 2.16 4.55
CA GLU A 477 -48.04 3.55 4.17
C GLU A 477 -46.82 4.42 4.50
N GLU A 478 -46.09 4.17 5.61
CA GLU A 478 -44.85 4.86 6.00
C GLU A 478 -43.67 4.42 5.15
N ALA A 479 -43.60 3.16 4.73
CA ALA A 479 -42.60 2.66 3.81
C ALA A 479 -42.71 3.27 2.39
N ALA A 480 -43.88 3.78 2.01
CA ALA A 480 -44.10 4.40 0.71
C ALA A 480 -43.72 5.88 0.65
N ASN A 481 -43.55 6.51 1.80
CA ASN A 481 -43.45 7.99 1.91
C ASN A 481 -42.09 8.48 2.34
N SER A 482 -41.01 7.92 2.03
CA SER A 482 -39.74 8.63 2.23
C SER A 482 -38.59 7.83 2.86
N ASN A 483 -37.61 8.38 3.16
CA ASN A 483 -36.29 8.25 3.81
C ASN A 483 -36.13 7.16 4.91
N SER A 484 -36.96 6.16 4.99
CA SER A 484 -36.84 5.12 6.03
C SER A 484 -35.60 4.23 5.77
N GLY A 485 -34.84 3.95 6.81
CA GLY A 485 -33.62 3.14 6.76
C GLY A 485 -32.38 3.87 6.21
N TYR A 486 -32.44 5.17 5.98
CA TYR A 486 -31.30 6.00 5.59
C TYR A 486 -30.64 6.66 6.81
N PRO A 487 -29.34 7.01 6.69
CA PRO A 487 -28.62 7.70 7.76
C PRO A 487 -29.29 9.00 8.18
N VAL A 488 -29.23 9.33 9.46
CA VAL A 488 -29.61 10.63 10.01
C VAL A 488 -28.39 11.53 9.97
N TYR A 489 -28.35 12.48 9.05
CA TYR A 489 -27.20 13.38 8.95
C TYR A 489 -27.28 14.49 10.00
N MET A 490 -26.27 14.58 10.86
CA MET A 490 -26.12 15.64 11.86
C MET A 490 -25.32 16.83 11.32
N VAL A 491 -24.44 16.57 10.37
CA VAL A 491 -23.66 17.56 9.62
C VAL A 491 -23.79 17.22 8.16
N SER A 492 -24.43 18.06 7.35
CA SER A 492 -24.71 17.71 5.95
C SER A 492 -24.84 18.90 5.02
N ASP A 493 -25.41 20.01 5.46
CA ASP A 493 -25.73 21.15 4.60
C ASP A 493 -24.62 22.21 4.62
N ILE A 494 -24.20 22.65 3.43
CA ILE A 494 -23.27 23.77 3.26
C ILE A 494 -23.83 25.05 3.88
N ALA A 495 -25.14 25.29 3.74
CA ALA A 495 -25.78 26.48 4.29
C ALA A 495 -25.89 26.46 5.84
N SER A 496 -26.09 25.30 6.44
CA SER A 496 -26.11 25.17 7.90
C SER A 496 -24.74 25.33 8.52
N GLN A 497 -23.70 25.04 7.76
CA GLN A 497 -22.30 25.27 8.16
C GLN A 497 -22.00 26.76 8.35
N GLU A 498 -22.57 27.61 7.53
CA GLU A 498 -22.43 29.07 7.66
C GLU A 498 -23.27 29.65 8.83
N ALA A 499 -24.30 28.96 9.28
CA ALA A 499 -25.24 29.47 10.28
C ALA A 499 -24.88 29.20 11.78
N GLY A 500 -23.76 28.52 12.05
CA GLY A 500 -23.25 28.28 13.40
C GLY A 500 -24.08 27.30 14.27
N ASN A 501 -24.99 26.55 13.67
CA ASN A 501 -25.90 25.61 14.37
C ASN A 501 -25.48 24.14 14.19
N GLN A 502 -24.17 23.88 14.13
CA GLN A 502 -23.68 22.53 13.85
C GLN A 502 -23.32 21.79 15.14
N VAL A 503 -23.66 20.51 15.16
CA VAL A 503 -23.25 19.57 16.22
C VAL A 503 -21.74 19.38 16.23
N ILE A 504 -21.10 19.36 15.06
CA ILE A 504 -19.63 19.39 14.87
C ILE A 504 -19.29 20.67 14.12
N PRO A 505 -18.71 21.69 14.78
CA PRO A 505 -18.48 22.99 14.17
C PRO A 505 -17.33 22.93 13.16
N VAL A 506 -17.60 23.26 11.89
CA VAL A 506 -16.59 23.36 10.82
C VAL A 506 -16.50 24.83 10.39
N GLU A 507 -15.46 25.54 10.83
CA GLU A 507 -15.23 26.95 10.47
C GLU A 507 -14.63 27.11 9.06
N GLN A 508 -13.76 26.16 8.65
CA GLN A 508 -13.18 26.12 7.32
C GLN A 508 -13.64 24.87 6.56
N PRO A 509 -14.72 24.98 5.76
CA PRO A 509 -15.31 23.81 5.09
C PRO A 509 -14.65 23.43 3.76
N ARG A 510 -13.76 24.25 3.20
CA ARG A 510 -13.21 24.03 1.87
C ARG A 510 -12.12 23.00 1.86
N ILE A 511 -12.25 22.00 0.99
CA ILE A 511 -11.38 20.82 0.89
C ILE A 511 -10.56 20.90 -0.39
N TYR A 512 -9.31 21.35 -0.28
CA TYR A 512 -8.37 21.40 -1.43
C TYR A 512 -7.48 20.15 -1.50
N TYR A 513 -7.35 19.42 -0.41
CA TYR A 513 -6.55 18.21 -0.30
C TYR A 513 -7.43 17.07 0.22
N GLY A 514 -7.39 15.93 -0.46
CA GLY A 514 -8.21 14.77 -0.13
C GLY A 514 -7.97 13.62 -1.12
N GLU A 515 -8.58 12.48 -0.85
CA GLU A 515 -8.38 11.23 -1.61
C GLU A 515 -9.11 11.23 -2.96
N VAL A 516 -10.36 11.67 -2.98
CA VAL A 516 -11.19 11.70 -4.20
C VAL A 516 -10.71 12.78 -5.15
N ILE A 517 -10.32 13.92 -4.61
CA ILE A 517 -9.87 15.08 -5.39
C ILE A 517 -8.56 14.80 -6.11
N ALA A 518 -7.73 13.92 -5.55
CA ALA A 518 -6.45 13.49 -6.11
C ALA A 518 -6.56 12.33 -7.09
N ASP A 519 -7.72 11.66 -7.16
CA ASP A 519 -7.92 10.47 -8.02
C ASP A 519 -8.07 10.87 -9.52
N THR A 520 -7.08 11.60 -10.05
CA THR A 520 -6.98 11.98 -11.47
C THR A 520 -5.52 12.08 -11.91
N ASP A 521 -5.23 11.82 -13.20
CA ASP A 521 -3.88 11.86 -13.76
C ASP A 521 -3.18 13.22 -13.64
N ALA A 522 -3.92 14.32 -13.46
CA ALA A 522 -3.39 15.66 -13.24
C ALA A 522 -4.13 16.30 -12.06
N ASP A 523 -3.71 15.94 -10.86
CA ASP A 523 -4.32 16.36 -9.60
C ASP A 523 -4.09 17.83 -9.22
N TYR A 524 -3.41 18.63 -10.06
CA TYR A 524 -3.13 20.03 -9.75
C TYR A 524 -4.35 20.94 -9.92
N ALA A 525 -4.40 21.98 -9.10
CA ALA A 525 -5.27 23.12 -9.30
C ALA A 525 -4.46 24.42 -9.21
N ILE A 526 -4.95 25.46 -9.90
CA ILE A 526 -4.37 26.79 -9.88
C ILE A 526 -5.35 27.70 -9.14
N VAL A 527 -4.91 28.16 -8.00
CA VAL A 527 -5.70 28.93 -7.03
C VAL A 527 -5.16 30.33 -6.87
N GLY A 528 -5.96 31.23 -6.28
CA GLY A 528 -5.59 32.62 -6.15
C GLY A 528 -5.66 33.40 -7.49
N GLY A 529 -5.15 34.63 -7.54
CA GLY A 529 -5.25 35.51 -8.72
C GLY A 529 -4.21 36.61 -8.70
N SER A 530 -4.56 37.78 -9.25
CA SER A 530 -3.84 39.02 -8.99
C SER A 530 -4.59 39.82 -7.93
N GLU A 531 -3.88 40.69 -7.21
CA GLU A 531 -4.51 41.59 -6.25
C GLU A 531 -5.63 42.38 -6.92
N GLY A 532 -6.83 42.38 -6.35
CA GLY A 532 -8.03 43.04 -6.88
C GLY A 532 -8.72 42.34 -8.04
N SER A 533 -8.32 41.11 -8.43
CA SER A 533 -9.08 40.31 -9.40
C SER A 533 -10.35 39.73 -8.78
N ASP A 534 -11.41 39.57 -9.61
CA ASP A 534 -12.66 38.96 -9.16
C ASP A 534 -12.42 37.50 -8.72
N PRO A 535 -13.08 37.01 -7.62
CA PRO A 535 -13.07 35.66 -7.21
C PRO A 535 -13.53 34.71 -8.33
N ARG A 536 -12.83 33.57 -8.51
CA ARG A 536 -13.10 32.68 -9.64
C ARG A 536 -13.53 31.28 -9.21
N GLU A 537 -12.98 30.79 -8.09
CA GLU A 537 -13.20 29.45 -7.62
C GLU A 537 -14.68 29.28 -7.22
N TYR A 538 -15.29 28.18 -7.66
CA TYR A 538 -16.68 27.88 -7.32
C TYR A 538 -16.79 27.53 -5.83
N ASP A 539 -17.65 28.20 -5.10
CA ASP A 539 -17.91 27.98 -3.69
C ASP A 539 -19.36 27.56 -3.45
N THR A 540 -20.30 28.42 -3.80
CA THR A 540 -21.74 28.12 -3.80
C THR A 540 -22.39 28.61 -5.11
N ASP A 541 -23.70 28.40 -5.27
CA ASP A 541 -24.44 28.91 -6.44
C ASP A 541 -24.39 30.44 -6.52
N THR A 542 -24.27 31.11 -5.38
CA THR A 542 -24.31 32.56 -5.27
C THR A 542 -22.95 33.19 -5.01
N SER A 543 -21.94 32.43 -4.63
CA SER A 543 -20.63 32.94 -4.23
C SER A 543 -19.49 32.30 -5.02
N ARG A 544 -18.40 33.05 -5.13
CA ARG A 544 -17.11 32.61 -5.64
C ARG A 544 -16.07 32.90 -4.60
N TYR A 545 -15.01 32.08 -4.59
CA TYR A 545 -13.94 32.17 -3.62
C TYR A 545 -12.59 32.47 -4.26
N THR A 546 -11.72 33.09 -3.51
CA THR A 546 -10.30 33.19 -3.82
C THR A 546 -9.51 32.57 -2.69
N TYR A 547 -8.73 31.56 -3.00
CA TYR A 547 -7.91 30.85 -2.03
C TYR A 547 -6.95 31.80 -1.29
N THR A 548 -7.00 31.76 0.04
CA THR A 548 -6.15 32.55 0.94
C THR A 548 -5.17 31.73 1.78
N GLY A 549 -5.19 30.40 1.61
CA GLY A 549 -4.36 29.48 2.37
C GLY A 549 -2.84 29.70 2.14
N SER A 550 -2.05 29.19 3.10
CA SER A 550 -0.59 29.28 3.05
C SER A 550 0.02 28.39 1.98
N GLY A 551 -0.59 27.23 1.70
CA GLY A 551 -0.09 26.24 0.79
C GLY A 551 -0.09 26.62 -0.70
N GLY A 552 0.57 25.79 -1.50
CA GLY A 552 0.72 25.95 -2.92
C GLY A 552 2.00 26.69 -3.35
N VAL A 553 2.58 26.22 -4.44
CA VAL A 553 3.80 26.81 -5.02
C VAL A 553 3.46 28.03 -5.87
N PRO A 554 4.08 29.20 -5.62
CA PRO A 554 3.83 30.41 -6.42
C PRO A 554 4.21 30.20 -7.89
N ILE A 555 3.26 30.49 -8.81
CA ILE A 555 3.47 30.43 -10.26
C ILE A 555 3.27 31.76 -10.95
N GLY A 556 3.24 32.87 -10.22
CA GLY A 556 3.18 34.19 -10.78
C GLY A 556 4.36 34.56 -11.72
N ASN A 557 5.55 34.01 -11.45
CA ASN A 557 6.74 34.21 -12.26
C ASN A 557 6.82 33.28 -13.48
N TRP A 558 7.39 33.78 -14.58
CA TRP A 558 7.47 33.04 -15.84
C TRP A 558 8.30 31.75 -15.76
N PHE A 559 9.34 31.70 -14.93
CA PHE A 559 10.23 30.54 -14.82
C PHE A 559 9.50 29.34 -14.17
N ASN A 560 8.75 29.59 -13.09
CA ASN A 560 7.92 28.57 -12.47
C ASN A 560 6.82 28.09 -13.41
N ARG A 561 6.15 29.02 -14.14
CA ARG A 561 5.16 28.63 -15.17
C ARG A 561 5.78 27.70 -16.21
N LEU A 562 6.98 28.01 -16.70
CA LEU A 562 7.69 27.16 -17.68
C LEU A 562 8.00 25.78 -17.08
N ALA A 563 8.48 25.71 -15.83
CA ALA A 563 8.81 24.46 -15.17
C ALA A 563 7.56 23.57 -15.00
N PHE A 564 6.45 24.14 -14.55
CA PHE A 564 5.20 23.38 -14.39
C PHE A 564 4.53 23.05 -15.73
N ALA A 565 4.56 23.95 -16.72
CA ALA A 565 4.11 23.65 -18.08
C ALA A 565 4.88 22.47 -18.68
N ALA A 566 6.19 22.39 -18.44
CA ALA A 566 7.01 21.26 -18.88
C ALA A 566 6.76 20.00 -18.05
N LYS A 567 6.55 20.11 -16.71
CA LYS A 567 6.22 18.97 -15.82
C LYS A 567 4.93 18.28 -16.28
N TYR A 568 3.86 19.06 -16.49
CA TYR A 568 2.54 18.53 -16.85
C TYR A 568 2.31 18.43 -18.36
N THR A 569 3.30 18.86 -19.18
CA THR A 569 3.18 18.93 -20.65
C THR A 569 1.94 19.75 -21.07
N GLU A 570 1.63 20.81 -20.28
CA GLU A 570 0.42 21.61 -20.43
C GLU A 570 0.74 23.07 -20.75
N ARG A 571 0.49 23.44 -22.00
CA ARG A 571 0.77 24.80 -22.52
C ARG A 571 -0.08 25.90 -21.88
N ASN A 572 -1.28 25.55 -21.39
CA ASN A 572 -2.19 26.51 -20.81
C ASN A 572 -1.64 27.13 -19.53
N ILE A 573 -0.81 26.39 -18.76
CA ILE A 573 -0.09 26.94 -17.60
C ILE A 573 0.79 28.13 -18.01
N LEU A 574 1.39 28.09 -19.20
CA LEU A 574 2.30 29.14 -19.66
C LEU A 574 1.55 30.37 -20.21
N PHE A 575 0.45 30.15 -20.94
CA PHE A 575 -0.19 31.18 -21.73
C PHE A 575 -1.53 31.69 -21.17
N SER A 576 -2.12 31.08 -20.18
CA SER A 576 -3.40 31.47 -19.62
C SER A 576 -3.33 32.84 -18.92
N GLY A 577 -4.21 33.75 -19.29
CA GLY A 577 -4.44 35.00 -18.57
C GLY A 577 -5.12 34.84 -17.21
N ALA A 578 -5.63 33.62 -16.90
CA ALA A 578 -6.20 33.30 -15.61
C ALA A 578 -5.15 33.21 -14.48
N ILE A 579 -3.87 33.09 -14.82
CA ILE A 579 -2.79 33.01 -13.86
C ILE A 579 -2.23 34.38 -13.58
N GLY A 580 -2.44 34.91 -12.39
CA GLY A 580 -2.00 36.22 -11.92
C GLY A 580 -0.65 36.19 -11.19
N SER A 581 -0.29 37.35 -10.60
CA SER A 581 0.95 37.50 -9.81
C SER A 581 0.97 36.64 -8.57
N ASP A 582 -0.18 36.48 -7.89
CA ASP A 582 -0.31 35.83 -6.62
C ASP A 582 -0.90 34.41 -6.75
N SER A 583 -1.04 33.94 -8.02
CA SER A 583 -1.50 32.58 -8.29
C SER A 583 -0.50 31.55 -7.80
N LYS A 584 -1.04 30.51 -7.19
CA LYS A 584 -0.30 29.34 -6.70
C LYS A 584 -0.79 28.09 -7.44
N ILE A 585 0.09 27.11 -7.62
CA ILE A 585 -0.29 25.76 -8.03
C ILE A 585 -0.22 24.84 -6.83
N ILE A 586 -1.32 24.17 -6.55
CA ILE A 586 -1.42 23.10 -5.55
C ILE A 586 -1.39 21.76 -6.28
N TYR A 587 -0.64 20.81 -5.76
CA TYR A 587 -0.48 19.46 -6.32
C TYR A 587 0.03 18.49 -5.24
N ASN A 588 0.10 17.21 -5.54
CA ASN A 588 0.28 16.14 -4.55
C ASN A 588 -0.82 16.31 -3.48
N ARG A 589 -2.07 16.23 -3.94
CA ARG A 589 -3.24 16.60 -3.13
C ARG A 589 -3.75 15.44 -2.28
N ASP A 590 -3.38 14.21 -2.59
CA ASP A 590 -3.65 13.05 -1.75
C ASP A 590 -2.90 13.17 -0.40
N PRO A 591 -3.60 13.06 0.75
CA PRO A 591 -2.98 13.21 2.07
C PRO A 591 -1.90 12.15 2.34
N ARG A 592 -2.14 10.91 1.97
CA ARG A 592 -1.22 9.79 2.15
C ARG A 592 0.04 9.93 1.30
N ASP A 593 -0.14 10.27 0.01
CA ASP A 593 0.97 10.53 -0.90
C ASP A 593 1.80 11.71 -0.41
N ARG A 594 1.16 12.75 0.10
CA ARG A 594 1.80 13.94 0.64
C ARG A 594 2.69 13.59 1.83
N VAL A 595 2.20 12.79 2.77
CA VAL A 595 2.97 12.28 3.91
C VAL A 595 4.14 11.39 3.45
N THR A 596 3.90 10.48 2.51
CA THR A 596 4.94 9.58 1.97
C THR A 596 6.07 10.35 1.27
N HIS A 597 5.73 11.45 0.57
CA HIS A 597 6.75 12.31 -0.04
C HIS A 597 7.58 13.07 1.00
N VAL A 598 6.92 13.61 2.04
CA VAL A 598 7.59 14.35 3.13
C VAL A 598 8.47 13.42 3.96
N ALA A 599 8.01 12.22 4.24
CA ALA A 599 8.68 11.23 5.09
C ALA A 599 8.96 9.90 4.34
N PRO A 600 9.86 9.89 3.33
CA PRO A 600 10.12 8.72 2.49
C PRO A 600 10.79 7.55 3.23
N TRP A 601 11.06 7.69 4.51
CA TRP A 601 11.59 6.65 5.40
C TRP A 601 10.49 5.91 6.17
N LEU A 602 9.27 6.43 6.19
CA LEU A 602 8.10 5.81 6.80
C LEU A 602 7.31 5.01 5.78
N THR A 603 6.52 4.06 6.27
CA THR A 603 5.50 3.36 5.50
C THR A 603 4.15 3.88 5.97
N ALA A 604 3.41 4.60 5.12
CA ALA A 604 2.09 5.10 5.46
C ALA A 604 1.06 3.96 5.45
N ASP A 605 0.09 4.03 6.36
CA ASP A 605 -1.09 3.16 6.39
C ASP A 605 -1.88 3.23 5.09
N GLY A 606 -2.62 2.19 4.77
CA GLY A 606 -3.53 2.13 3.62
C GLY A 606 -4.71 3.08 3.76
N ASP A 607 -5.09 3.42 4.98
CA ASP A 607 -6.25 4.22 5.32
C ASP A 607 -5.86 5.60 5.88
N SER A 608 -6.45 6.67 5.33
CA SER A 608 -6.38 8.01 5.86
C SER A 608 -7.78 8.49 6.16
N TYR A 609 -8.00 9.16 7.28
CA TYR A 609 -9.34 9.53 7.71
C TYR A 609 -9.46 11.01 8.09
N PRO A 610 -10.61 11.64 7.80
CA PRO A 610 -10.85 13.03 8.13
C PRO A 610 -11.36 13.18 9.57
N ALA A 611 -10.87 14.19 10.29
CA ALA A 611 -11.41 14.63 11.58
C ALA A 611 -11.56 16.15 11.59
N VAL A 612 -12.39 16.67 12.47
CA VAL A 612 -12.50 18.12 12.69
C VAL A 612 -11.70 18.48 13.93
N VAL A 613 -10.69 19.31 13.75
CA VAL A 613 -9.81 19.78 14.82
C VAL A 613 -9.69 21.30 14.70
N ASP A 614 -9.95 22.04 15.79
CA ASP A 614 -9.94 23.51 15.79
C ASP A 614 -10.84 24.09 14.67
N GLY A 615 -12.00 23.52 14.42
CA GLY A 615 -12.94 23.96 13.38
C GLY A 615 -12.48 23.73 11.93
N LYS A 616 -11.43 22.94 11.70
CA LYS A 616 -10.89 22.59 10.39
C LYS A 616 -10.97 21.10 10.12
N VAL A 617 -11.18 20.74 8.88
CA VAL A 617 -11.02 19.36 8.43
C VAL A 617 -9.54 19.04 8.29
N VAL A 618 -9.09 18.02 9.00
CA VAL A 618 -7.71 17.55 9.00
C VAL A 618 -7.71 16.06 8.67
N TRP A 619 -6.91 15.67 7.72
CA TRP A 619 -6.64 14.26 7.44
C TRP A 619 -5.60 13.73 8.41
N ILE A 620 -5.88 12.59 9.01
CA ILE A 620 -4.95 11.85 9.87
C ILE A 620 -4.45 10.64 9.11
N VAL A 621 -3.12 10.47 9.07
CA VAL A 621 -2.44 9.38 8.36
C VAL A 621 -1.50 8.70 9.35
N ASP A 622 -1.69 7.41 9.56
CA ASP A 622 -0.76 6.61 10.34
C ASP A 622 0.50 6.28 9.54
N ALA A 623 1.65 6.24 10.21
CA ALA A 623 2.91 5.98 9.54
C ALA A 623 3.85 5.12 10.39
N TYR A 624 4.43 4.11 9.74
CA TYR A 624 5.18 3.03 10.37
C TYR A 624 6.67 3.15 10.14
N THR A 625 7.45 2.88 11.19
CA THR A 625 8.84 2.48 11.07
C THR A 625 8.92 0.97 10.84
N THR A 626 9.77 0.53 9.92
CA THR A 626 9.88 -0.89 9.55
C THR A 626 11.33 -1.29 9.32
N LEU A 627 11.69 -2.53 9.72
CA LEU A 627 12.99 -3.16 9.44
C LEU A 627 12.81 -4.57 8.88
N GLN A 628 13.83 -5.07 8.18
CA GLN A 628 13.85 -6.42 7.59
C GLN A 628 14.72 -7.42 8.36
N ASP A 629 15.67 -6.97 9.13
CA ASP A 629 16.74 -7.78 9.70
C ASP A 629 16.75 -7.75 11.24
N TYR A 630 15.56 -7.74 11.88
CA TYR A 630 15.48 -7.91 13.34
C TYR A 630 15.82 -9.37 13.69
N PRO A 631 16.85 -9.62 14.55
CA PRO A 631 17.31 -10.98 14.83
C PRO A 631 16.22 -11.83 15.50
N TYR A 632 16.07 -13.06 15.05
CA TYR A 632 15.07 -14.05 15.48
C TYR A 632 13.60 -13.68 15.23
N ALA A 633 13.25 -12.46 14.88
CA ALA A 633 11.85 -12.10 14.65
C ALA A 633 11.30 -12.72 13.35
N GLN A 634 10.04 -13.08 13.37
CA GLN A 634 9.33 -13.58 12.19
C GLN A 634 9.38 -12.56 11.06
N ARG A 635 9.75 -13.04 9.88
CA ARG A 635 9.70 -12.24 8.66
C ARG A 635 8.42 -12.55 7.90
N SER A 636 7.72 -11.51 7.47
CA SER A 636 6.48 -11.63 6.70
C SER A 636 6.37 -10.53 5.67
N SER A 637 5.64 -10.79 4.58
CA SER A 637 5.35 -9.77 3.56
C SER A 637 4.20 -8.90 4.03
N LEU A 638 4.42 -7.58 4.03
CA LEU A 638 3.47 -6.62 4.60
C LEU A 638 2.14 -6.61 3.84
N ASP A 639 2.17 -6.67 2.50
CA ASP A 639 0.97 -6.74 1.66
C ASP A 639 0.11 -7.98 1.95
N GLY A 640 0.73 -9.13 2.19
CA GLY A 640 0.01 -10.37 2.48
C GLY A 640 -0.59 -10.45 3.89
N LEU A 641 -0.07 -9.65 4.85
CA LEU A 641 -0.58 -9.63 6.23
C LEU A 641 -1.81 -8.72 6.39
N VAL A 642 -1.96 -7.71 5.54
CA VAL A 642 -3.04 -6.71 5.66
C VAL A 642 -4.21 -6.99 4.72
N GLU A 643 -4.11 -7.93 3.79
CA GLU A 643 -5.14 -8.20 2.79
C GLU A 643 -6.42 -8.76 3.42
N ASP A 644 -7.54 -8.08 3.19
CA ASP A 644 -8.89 -8.49 3.60
C ASP A 644 -9.93 -8.23 2.50
N SER A 645 -11.22 -8.39 2.84
CA SER A 645 -12.31 -8.22 1.90
C SER A 645 -12.50 -6.78 1.40
N ILE A 646 -12.11 -5.80 2.19
CA ILE A 646 -12.22 -4.37 1.83
C ILE A 646 -11.09 -3.98 0.90
N ASP A 647 -9.85 -4.36 1.22
CA ASP A 647 -8.66 -4.00 0.45
C ASP A 647 -8.69 -4.58 -0.96
N GLN A 648 -9.27 -5.77 -1.14
CA GLN A 648 -9.49 -6.36 -2.47
C GLN A 648 -10.39 -5.48 -3.36
N ASN A 649 -11.33 -4.75 -2.78
CA ASN A 649 -12.26 -3.89 -3.50
C ASN A 649 -11.73 -2.46 -3.71
N THR A 650 -10.97 -1.91 -2.76
CA THR A 650 -10.48 -0.53 -2.78
C THR A 650 -9.11 -0.39 -3.42
N GLY A 651 -8.31 -1.47 -3.45
CA GLY A 651 -6.94 -1.46 -3.96
C GLY A 651 -5.94 -0.69 -3.08
N ARG A 652 -6.30 -0.37 -1.84
CA ARG A 652 -5.46 0.33 -0.85
C ARG A 652 -4.53 -0.66 -0.14
N LEU A 653 -3.60 -1.24 -0.89
CA LEU A 653 -2.64 -2.19 -0.35
C LEU A 653 -1.36 -1.49 0.11
N LEU A 654 -0.78 -1.98 1.19
CA LEU A 654 0.58 -1.62 1.58
C LEU A 654 1.61 -2.12 0.55
N PRO A 655 2.79 -1.50 0.45
CA PRO A 655 3.80 -1.93 -0.50
C PRO A 655 4.28 -3.35 -0.22
N ARG A 656 4.56 -4.12 -1.27
CA ARG A 656 5.25 -5.42 -1.17
C ARG A 656 6.62 -5.25 -0.55
N LYS A 657 6.70 -5.42 0.75
CA LYS A 657 7.91 -5.26 1.55
C LYS A 657 7.94 -6.33 2.61
N GLU A 658 9.02 -7.11 2.65
CA GLU A 658 9.25 -7.99 3.78
C GLU A 658 9.67 -7.17 5.00
N VAL A 659 9.07 -7.46 6.13
CA VAL A 659 9.35 -6.83 7.41
C VAL A 659 9.55 -7.88 8.49
N SER A 660 10.40 -7.59 9.47
CA SER A 660 10.55 -8.34 10.71
C SER A 660 10.47 -7.41 11.94
N TYR A 661 10.08 -6.16 11.71
CA TYR A 661 9.82 -5.15 12.73
C TYR A 661 8.88 -4.10 12.18
N ILE A 662 7.87 -3.71 12.97
CA ILE A 662 6.94 -2.64 12.63
C ILE A 662 6.45 -1.95 13.91
N ARG A 663 6.35 -0.60 13.88
CA ARG A 663 5.78 0.24 14.93
C ARG A 663 4.97 1.38 14.32
N ASN A 664 3.85 1.73 14.92
CA ASN A 664 3.17 3.00 14.67
C ASN A 664 3.88 4.10 15.46
N SER A 665 4.96 4.60 14.90
CA SER A 665 5.81 5.57 15.60
C SER A 665 5.43 7.00 15.30
N VAL A 666 4.71 7.24 14.20
CA VAL A 666 4.32 8.58 13.74
C VAL A 666 2.86 8.60 13.33
N LYS A 667 2.13 9.62 13.79
CA LYS A 667 0.88 10.05 13.17
C LYS A 667 1.11 11.36 12.45
N ALA A 668 0.69 11.42 11.20
CA ALA A 668 0.77 12.61 10.38
C ALA A 668 -0.58 13.28 10.28
N THR A 669 -0.60 14.60 10.18
CA THR A 669 -1.80 15.37 9.84
C THR A 669 -1.57 16.18 8.58
N VAL A 670 -2.62 16.26 7.76
CA VAL A 670 -2.65 17.11 6.56
C VAL A 670 -3.88 18.00 6.64
N ASP A 671 -3.69 19.30 6.72
CA ASP A 671 -4.79 20.27 6.70
C ASP A 671 -5.51 20.20 5.34
N ALA A 672 -6.81 19.93 5.34
CA ALA A 672 -7.58 19.76 4.10
C ALA A 672 -7.72 21.05 3.28
N TYR A 673 -7.54 22.21 3.92
CA TYR A 673 -7.61 23.51 3.25
C TYR A 673 -6.30 23.93 2.63
N ASP A 674 -5.19 23.95 3.40
CA ASP A 674 -3.92 24.48 2.91
C ASP A 674 -2.80 23.43 2.71
N GLY A 675 -3.07 22.17 3.04
CA GLY A 675 -2.15 21.06 2.85
C GLY A 675 -0.93 21.07 3.76
N THR A 676 -0.96 21.83 4.85
CA THR A 676 0.12 21.83 5.85
C THR A 676 0.28 20.41 6.44
N VAL A 677 1.50 19.89 6.39
CA VAL A 677 1.82 18.57 6.96
C VAL A 677 2.51 18.75 8.31
N LYS A 678 2.06 17.98 9.30
CA LYS A 678 2.75 17.84 10.58
C LYS A 678 2.92 16.36 10.88
N LEU A 679 4.10 15.99 11.37
CA LEU A 679 4.42 14.63 11.80
C LEU A 679 4.58 14.65 13.31
N TYR A 680 3.87 13.79 14.02
CA TYR A 680 3.91 13.70 15.47
C TYR A 680 4.45 12.35 15.92
N GLN A 681 5.38 12.36 16.86
CA GLN A 681 5.85 11.16 17.52
C GLN A 681 4.75 10.56 18.40
N VAL A 682 4.41 9.30 18.19
CA VAL A 682 3.42 8.57 19.01
C VAL A 682 4.10 7.54 19.90
N ASP A 683 5.06 6.78 19.37
CA ASP A 683 5.90 5.87 20.16
C ASP A 683 7.23 6.55 20.53
N GLN A 684 7.38 6.90 21.81
CA GLN A 684 8.58 7.54 22.34
C GLN A 684 9.73 6.54 22.59
N ASN A 685 9.49 5.24 22.44
CA ASN A 685 10.44 4.19 22.74
C ASN A 685 10.89 3.43 21.47
N ASP A 686 10.65 3.97 20.29
CA ASP A 686 11.09 3.37 19.05
C ASP A 686 12.50 3.80 18.64
N PRO A 687 13.53 2.94 18.76
CA PRO A 687 14.91 3.28 18.39
C PRO A 687 15.09 3.58 16.89
N VAL A 688 14.18 3.08 16.04
CA VAL A 688 14.20 3.33 14.60
C VAL A 688 13.74 4.76 14.31
N LEU A 689 12.71 5.22 15.00
CA LEU A 689 12.28 6.61 14.90
C LEU A 689 13.34 7.55 15.44
N ASP A 690 13.98 7.23 16.58
CA ASP A 690 15.06 8.03 17.16
C ASP A 690 16.22 8.21 16.18
N ALA A 691 16.60 7.13 15.47
CA ALA A 691 17.59 7.19 14.40
C ALA A 691 17.18 8.16 13.29
N TRP A 692 15.91 8.11 12.85
CA TRP A 692 15.40 9.02 11.82
C TRP A 692 15.26 10.47 12.30
N MET A 693 14.89 10.70 13.55
CA MET A 693 14.89 12.03 14.16
C MET A 693 16.33 12.59 14.24
N GLY A 694 17.33 11.74 14.42
CA GLY A 694 18.74 12.10 14.28
C GLY A 694 19.14 12.54 12.87
N VAL A 695 18.58 11.88 11.82
CA VAL A 695 18.80 12.25 10.41
C VAL A 695 18.07 13.55 10.04
N PHE A 696 16.86 13.75 10.57
CA PHE A 696 15.94 14.85 10.26
C PHE A 696 15.43 15.50 11.56
N PRO A 697 16.24 16.29 12.26
CA PRO A 697 15.96 16.74 13.62
C PRO A 697 14.63 17.50 13.78
N ASP A 698 14.18 18.24 12.77
CA ASP A 698 13.00 19.10 12.88
C ASP A 698 11.79 18.52 12.13
N ALA A 699 11.87 17.29 11.63
CA ALA A 699 10.82 16.72 10.79
C ALA A 699 9.66 16.18 11.60
N VAL A 700 9.92 15.58 12.77
CA VAL A 700 8.91 14.97 13.63
C VAL A 700 8.81 15.78 14.92
N GLN A 701 7.61 16.18 15.27
CA GLN A 701 7.31 16.91 16.51
C GLN A 701 7.19 15.93 17.69
N PRO A 702 7.62 16.31 18.89
CA PRO A 702 7.54 15.45 20.06
C PRO A 702 6.08 15.19 20.48
N ALA A 703 5.83 14.09 21.16
CA ALA A 703 4.50 13.65 21.61
C ALA A 703 3.75 14.69 22.44
N ASP A 704 4.49 15.48 23.24
CA ASP A 704 3.89 16.51 24.11
C ASP A 704 3.34 17.72 23.33
N SER A 705 3.65 17.83 22.06
CA SER A 705 3.14 18.88 21.17
C SER A 705 1.79 18.55 20.51
N ILE A 706 1.28 17.34 20.69
CA ILE A 706 0.00 16.91 20.12
C ILE A 706 -1.14 17.62 20.87
N PRO A 707 -1.99 18.41 20.18
CA PRO A 707 -3.17 18.99 20.80
C PRO A 707 -4.11 17.91 21.38
N ASP A 708 -4.74 18.18 22.52
CA ASP A 708 -5.63 17.22 23.16
C ASP A 708 -6.84 16.88 22.27
N GLU A 709 -7.38 17.88 21.57
CA GLU A 709 -8.47 17.66 20.60
C GLU A 709 -8.04 16.72 19.48
N LEU A 710 -6.87 16.93 18.89
CA LEU A 710 -6.34 16.02 17.87
C LEU A 710 -6.11 14.62 18.45
N ARG A 711 -5.59 14.52 19.68
CA ARG A 711 -5.34 13.24 20.34
C ARG A 711 -6.63 12.45 20.56
N ALA A 712 -7.75 13.14 20.82
CA ALA A 712 -9.06 12.53 20.98
C ALA A 712 -9.56 11.82 19.71
N HIS A 713 -9.10 12.23 18.54
CA HIS A 713 -9.43 11.60 17.24
C HIS A 713 -8.45 10.51 16.79
N PHE A 714 -7.39 10.22 17.54
CA PHE A 714 -6.45 9.15 17.15
C PHE A 714 -7.13 7.79 17.27
N ARG A 715 -7.20 7.07 16.16
CA ARG A 715 -7.60 5.66 16.07
C ARG A 715 -6.37 4.77 16.17
N TYR A 716 -6.52 3.53 16.65
CA TYR A 716 -5.46 2.55 16.49
C TYR A 716 -5.39 2.12 15.02
N PRO A 717 -4.19 2.09 14.39
CA PRO A 717 -4.07 1.89 12.94
C PRO A 717 -4.56 0.51 12.51
N GLU A 718 -5.39 0.48 11.48
CA GLU A 718 -6.03 -0.76 11.02
C GLU A 718 -5.00 -1.74 10.44
N ASP A 719 -4.10 -1.29 9.58
CA ASP A 719 -3.09 -2.16 8.96
C ASP A 719 -2.10 -2.72 9.99
N LEU A 720 -1.68 -1.91 10.98
CA LEU A 720 -0.85 -2.44 12.08
C LEU A 720 -1.60 -3.51 12.89
N PHE A 721 -2.86 -3.29 13.18
CA PHE A 721 -3.67 -4.27 13.89
C PHE A 721 -3.82 -5.56 13.07
N LYS A 722 -4.04 -5.47 11.76
CA LYS A 722 -4.06 -6.65 10.87
C LYS A 722 -2.75 -7.44 10.95
N VAL A 723 -1.60 -6.75 10.91
CA VAL A 723 -0.28 -7.38 11.09
C VAL A 723 -0.18 -8.04 12.47
N GLN A 724 -0.57 -7.34 13.52
CA GLN A 724 -0.45 -7.85 14.90
C GLN A 724 -1.41 -9.01 15.18
N ARG A 725 -2.65 -8.99 14.64
CA ARG A 725 -3.58 -10.13 14.79
C ARG A 725 -3.06 -11.39 14.11
N GLU A 726 -2.42 -11.26 12.93
CA GLU A 726 -1.78 -12.38 12.24
C GLU A 726 -0.58 -12.94 13.05
N MET A 727 0.18 -12.04 13.70
CA MET A 727 1.23 -12.48 14.63
C MET A 727 0.63 -13.13 15.86
N LEU A 728 -0.37 -12.53 16.52
CA LEU A 728 -1.06 -13.10 17.69
C LEU A 728 -1.70 -14.45 17.38
N ALA A 729 -2.15 -14.68 16.15
CA ALA A 729 -2.70 -15.97 15.73
C ALA A 729 -1.76 -17.16 16.00
N LYS A 730 -0.44 -16.91 16.02
CA LYS A 730 0.59 -17.93 16.28
C LYS A 730 1.36 -17.67 17.57
N TYR A 731 1.73 -16.42 17.80
CA TYR A 731 2.67 -16.01 18.84
C TYR A 731 2.00 -15.74 20.20
N HIS A 732 0.71 -16.07 20.38
CA HIS A 732 0.07 -16.17 21.71
C HIS A 732 0.48 -17.46 22.43
N VAL A 733 0.98 -18.47 21.72
CA VAL A 733 1.43 -19.74 22.28
C VAL A 733 2.79 -19.57 22.93
N ASP A 734 2.91 -19.93 24.22
CA ASP A 734 4.15 -19.80 25.00
C ASP A 734 5.03 -21.05 24.92
N ASP A 735 4.42 -22.26 24.88
CA ASP A 735 5.17 -23.52 24.83
C ASP A 735 5.72 -23.75 23.41
N PRO A 736 7.07 -23.83 23.27
CA PRO A 736 7.70 -24.05 21.97
C PRO A 736 7.33 -25.39 21.30
N LYS A 737 6.95 -26.40 22.05
CA LYS A 737 6.54 -27.71 21.51
C LYS A 737 5.11 -27.64 20.98
N GLU A 738 4.24 -26.96 21.70
CA GLU A 738 2.88 -26.68 21.25
C GLU A 738 2.89 -25.78 20.02
N PHE A 739 3.71 -24.73 20.01
CA PHE A 739 3.96 -23.90 18.84
C PHE A 739 4.39 -24.73 17.62
N PHE A 740 5.28 -25.69 17.80
CA PHE A 740 5.76 -26.54 16.72
C PHE A 740 4.66 -27.43 16.11
N THR A 741 3.64 -27.82 16.90
CA THR A 741 2.53 -28.68 16.43
C THR A 741 1.41 -27.89 15.74
N ASN A 742 1.35 -26.59 15.86
CA ASN A 742 0.32 -25.68 15.34
C ASN A 742 -1.11 -25.91 15.90
N ASN A 743 -1.28 -26.78 16.89
CA ASN A 743 -2.61 -27.20 17.36
C ASN A 743 -3.38 -26.09 18.07
N ALA A 744 -2.66 -25.23 18.79
CA ALA A 744 -3.22 -24.09 19.52
C ALA A 744 -3.37 -22.83 18.69
N PHE A 745 -2.89 -22.79 17.45
CA PHE A 745 -2.94 -21.60 16.60
C PHE A 745 -4.37 -21.16 16.29
N TRP A 746 -4.52 -19.88 16.09
CA TRP A 746 -5.76 -19.27 15.59
C TRP A 746 -5.62 -18.90 14.11
N SER A 747 -6.74 -18.51 13.53
CA SER A 747 -6.82 -17.97 12.17
C SER A 747 -7.81 -16.81 12.15
N VAL A 748 -7.59 -15.85 11.28
CA VAL A 748 -8.62 -14.85 10.95
C VAL A 748 -9.74 -15.57 10.20
N PRO A 749 -11.01 -15.42 10.58
CA PRO A 749 -12.12 -16.04 9.86
C PRO A 749 -12.29 -15.40 8.47
N SER A 750 -12.86 -16.15 7.52
CA SER A 750 -13.33 -15.58 6.28
C SER A 750 -14.48 -14.61 6.54
N ASP A 751 -14.57 -13.54 5.72
CA ASP A 751 -15.67 -12.60 5.81
C ASP A 751 -16.99 -13.26 5.38
N PRO A 752 -17.96 -13.39 6.29
CA PRO A 752 -19.21 -14.06 5.97
C PRO A 752 -20.16 -13.23 5.09
N THR A 753 -19.89 -11.93 4.91
CA THR A 753 -20.78 -10.99 4.20
C THR A 753 -20.56 -11.01 2.69
N ILE A 754 -19.50 -11.68 2.21
CA ILE A 754 -19.14 -11.78 0.79
C ILE A 754 -18.95 -13.23 0.36
N ASP A 755 -19.12 -13.50 -0.94
CA ASP A 755 -19.00 -14.84 -1.54
C ASP A 755 -17.53 -15.28 -1.80
N THR A 756 -16.54 -14.60 -1.24
CA THR A 756 -15.13 -14.93 -1.40
C THR A 756 -14.53 -15.49 -0.10
N SER A 757 -13.35 -16.08 -0.19
CA SER A 757 -12.61 -16.56 0.98
C SER A 757 -11.67 -15.50 1.57
N ALA A 758 -11.92 -14.23 1.30
CA ALA A 758 -11.12 -13.14 1.87
C ALA A 758 -11.30 -13.06 3.39
N ASN A 759 -10.26 -12.61 4.08
CA ASN A 759 -10.29 -12.44 5.54
C ASN A 759 -11.32 -11.38 5.94
N GLN A 760 -11.97 -11.60 7.08
CA GLN A 760 -12.84 -10.62 7.70
C GLN A 760 -12.01 -9.40 8.15
N PRO A 761 -12.39 -8.17 7.77
CA PRO A 761 -11.71 -6.96 8.24
C PRO A 761 -11.92 -6.76 9.74
N PRO A 762 -11.04 -6.05 10.43
CA PRO A 762 -11.29 -5.61 11.78
C PRO A 762 -12.33 -4.48 11.79
N TYR A 763 -13.00 -4.26 12.93
CA TYR A 763 -14.05 -3.26 13.05
C TYR A 763 -13.80 -2.33 14.23
N TYR A 764 -13.92 -1.03 13.99
CA TYR A 764 -14.04 -0.05 15.07
C TYR A 764 -15.42 -0.14 15.71
N VAL A 765 -15.44 -0.22 17.03
CA VAL A 765 -16.67 -0.27 17.84
C VAL A 765 -16.52 0.58 19.09
N LEU A 766 -17.59 1.25 19.46
CA LEU A 766 -17.70 1.95 20.74
C LEU A 766 -18.40 1.02 21.73
N VAL A 767 -17.67 0.53 22.73
CA VAL A 767 -18.17 -0.45 23.71
C VAL A 767 -17.98 0.06 25.12
N GLY A 768 -18.75 -0.45 26.06
CA GLY A 768 -18.54 -0.17 27.48
C GLY A 768 -17.24 -0.82 27.96
N ASP A 769 -16.33 -0.02 28.50
CA ASP A 769 -15.12 -0.52 29.15
C ASP A 769 -15.48 -1.37 30.38
N PRO A 770 -15.04 -2.64 30.47
CA PRO A 770 -15.45 -3.53 31.55
C PRO A 770 -15.07 -3.05 32.95
N GLU A 771 -13.99 -2.26 33.08
CA GLU A 771 -13.49 -1.77 34.36
C GLU A 771 -14.20 -0.49 34.80
N THR A 772 -14.49 0.41 33.88
CA THR A 772 -15.01 1.77 34.17
C THR A 772 -16.46 1.95 33.80
N GLY A 773 -17.03 1.08 32.95
CA GLY A 773 -18.38 1.24 32.37
C GLY A 773 -18.53 2.41 31.42
N LYS A 774 -17.45 3.16 31.15
CA LYS A 774 -17.44 4.28 30.20
C LYS A 774 -17.32 3.80 28.76
N PRO A 775 -17.81 4.58 27.79
CA PRO A 775 -17.57 4.28 26.39
C PRO A 775 -16.07 4.26 26.09
N SER A 776 -15.60 3.20 25.40
CA SER A 776 -14.22 3.02 24.94
C SER A 776 -14.25 2.69 23.45
N PHE A 777 -13.46 3.39 22.66
CA PHE A 777 -13.39 3.19 21.22
C PHE A 777 -12.28 2.20 20.87
N ASN A 778 -12.67 1.04 20.38
CA ASN A 778 -11.79 -0.09 20.19
C ASN A 778 -11.78 -0.58 18.72
N LEU A 779 -10.63 -1.05 18.26
CA LEU A 779 -10.53 -1.82 17.02
C LEU A 779 -10.51 -3.31 17.39
N THR A 780 -11.36 -4.11 16.75
CA THR A 780 -11.64 -5.48 17.19
C THR A 780 -11.61 -6.50 16.05
N SER A 781 -11.29 -7.75 16.38
CA SER A 781 -11.34 -8.87 15.45
C SER A 781 -11.67 -10.18 16.16
N ALA A 782 -12.58 -10.96 15.57
CA ALA A 782 -12.80 -12.33 15.96
C ALA A 782 -11.67 -13.24 15.43
N MET A 783 -11.30 -14.27 16.20
CA MET A 783 -10.33 -15.28 15.81
C MET A 783 -10.93 -16.67 15.97
N VAL A 784 -10.74 -17.51 14.97
CA VAL A 784 -11.18 -18.92 15.00
C VAL A 784 -10.00 -19.85 15.17
N GLY A 785 -10.24 -21.07 15.65
CA GLY A 785 -9.19 -22.09 15.77
C GLY A 785 -8.59 -22.43 14.39
N TYR A 786 -7.30 -22.73 14.36
CA TYR A 786 -6.59 -23.06 13.12
C TYR A 786 -7.27 -24.21 12.37
N SER A 787 -7.65 -23.97 11.12
CA SER A 787 -8.43 -24.90 10.27
C SER A 787 -9.78 -25.31 10.90
N ARG A 788 -10.41 -24.43 11.67
CA ARG A 788 -11.73 -24.62 12.31
C ARG A 788 -12.55 -23.35 12.14
N GLU A 789 -13.86 -23.44 12.43
CA GLU A 789 -14.77 -22.30 12.33
C GLU A 789 -15.31 -21.82 13.69
N PHE A 790 -14.93 -22.49 14.78
CA PHE A 790 -15.34 -22.10 16.12
C PHE A 790 -14.54 -20.90 16.61
N LEU A 791 -15.21 -19.95 17.25
CA LEU A 791 -14.59 -18.81 17.89
C LEU A 791 -13.64 -19.29 19.00
N SER A 792 -12.39 -18.89 18.92
CA SER A 792 -11.33 -19.28 19.86
C SER A 792 -10.77 -18.10 20.63
N ALA A 793 -10.79 -16.90 20.04
CA ALA A 793 -10.41 -15.68 20.72
C ALA A 793 -11.13 -14.47 20.11
N TYR A 794 -11.21 -13.42 20.91
CA TYR A 794 -11.62 -12.10 20.46
C TYR A 794 -10.57 -11.09 20.87
N LEU A 795 -10.05 -10.39 19.87
CA LEU A 795 -9.02 -9.36 20.05
C LEU A 795 -9.66 -7.99 20.05
N SER A 796 -9.20 -7.15 20.97
CA SER A 796 -9.61 -5.76 21.07
C SER A 796 -8.39 -4.90 21.40
N VAL A 797 -8.22 -3.76 20.72
CA VAL A 797 -7.18 -2.77 21.04
C VAL A 797 -7.80 -1.41 21.25
N LYS A 798 -7.40 -0.74 22.32
CA LYS A 798 -7.96 0.55 22.71
C LYS A 798 -7.37 1.69 21.89
N SER A 799 -8.24 2.61 21.45
CA SER A 799 -7.88 3.86 20.77
C SER A 799 -7.96 5.08 21.68
N ASP A 800 -8.44 4.93 22.92
CA ASP A 800 -8.60 6.04 23.86
C ASP A 800 -7.24 6.56 24.33
N PRO A 801 -7.08 7.89 24.55
CA PRO A 801 -5.80 8.51 24.88
C PRO A 801 -5.08 7.91 26.09
N ASP A 802 -5.82 7.54 27.13
CA ASP A 802 -5.25 7.04 28.39
C ASP A 802 -4.70 5.61 28.28
N ASN A 803 -5.24 4.80 27.37
CA ASN A 803 -4.91 3.39 27.19
C ASN A 803 -4.60 3.01 25.73
N TYR A 804 -4.13 3.97 24.94
CA TYR A 804 -3.85 3.78 23.52
C TYR A 804 -2.89 2.62 23.27
N GLY A 805 -3.32 1.69 22.42
CA GLY A 805 -2.53 0.53 22.00
C GLY A 805 -2.47 -0.62 23.02
N LYS A 806 -3.28 -0.59 24.11
CA LYS A 806 -3.43 -1.72 25.00
C LYS A 806 -4.38 -2.74 24.39
N PHE A 807 -3.88 -3.98 24.24
CA PHE A 807 -4.65 -5.11 23.74
C PHE A 807 -5.34 -5.84 24.88
N THR A 808 -6.56 -6.27 24.65
CA THR A 808 -7.28 -7.27 25.45
C THR A 808 -7.61 -8.45 24.53
N VAL A 809 -7.21 -9.63 24.94
CA VAL A 809 -7.49 -10.90 24.24
C VAL A 809 -8.39 -11.76 25.12
N LEU A 810 -9.65 -11.89 24.70
CA LEU A 810 -10.58 -12.80 25.35
C LEU A 810 -10.38 -14.19 24.76
N GLN A 811 -9.92 -15.15 25.58
CA GLN A 811 -9.68 -16.53 25.17
C GLN A 811 -10.90 -17.39 25.51
N LEU A 812 -11.44 -18.09 24.51
CA LEU A 812 -12.59 -18.97 24.68
C LEU A 812 -12.13 -20.44 24.87
N PRO A 813 -12.80 -21.19 25.75
CA PRO A 813 -12.52 -22.60 25.95
C PRO A 813 -12.75 -23.42 24.66
N THR A 814 -11.85 -24.30 24.31
CA THR A 814 -11.94 -25.12 23.09
C THR A 814 -13.05 -26.16 23.12
N ASP A 815 -13.57 -26.49 24.31
CA ASP A 815 -14.61 -27.49 24.54
C ASP A 815 -16.03 -26.95 24.44
N THR A 816 -16.23 -25.63 24.45
CA THR A 816 -17.54 -24.97 24.39
C THR A 816 -18.15 -24.87 23.01
N GLN A 817 -17.40 -25.04 21.96
CA GLN A 817 -17.81 -24.94 20.54
C GLN A 817 -18.65 -23.68 20.24
N THR A 818 -18.20 -22.52 20.70
CA THR A 818 -18.85 -21.23 20.39
C THR A 818 -18.75 -20.97 18.89
N GLN A 819 -19.90 -20.63 18.27
CA GLN A 819 -19.94 -20.37 16.83
C GLN A 819 -19.07 -19.16 16.47
N GLY A 820 -18.24 -19.30 15.46
CA GLY A 820 -17.54 -18.17 14.85
C GLY A 820 -18.42 -17.40 13.86
N PRO A 821 -17.89 -16.31 13.27
CA PRO A 821 -18.66 -15.42 12.40
C PRO A 821 -19.38 -16.12 11.25
N GLN A 822 -18.70 -17.00 10.51
CA GLN A 822 -19.28 -17.72 9.37
C GLN A 822 -20.43 -18.66 9.80
N GLN A 823 -20.26 -19.40 10.89
CA GLN A 823 -21.30 -20.30 11.39
C GLN A 823 -22.51 -19.51 11.90
N THR A 824 -22.26 -18.38 12.57
CA THR A 824 -23.30 -17.52 13.12
C THR A 824 -24.15 -16.91 12.00
N GLN A 825 -23.54 -16.34 10.99
CA GLN A 825 -24.26 -15.79 9.84
C GLN A 825 -25.08 -16.90 9.15
N ASN A 826 -24.47 -18.06 8.88
CA ASN A 826 -25.20 -19.20 8.30
C ASN A 826 -26.42 -19.63 9.14
N SER A 827 -26.29 -19.58 10.48
CA SER A 827 -27.39 -19.88 11.38
C SER A 827 -28.49 -18.82 11.29
N MET A 828 -28.13 -17.53 11.26
CA MET A 828 -29.09 -16.43 11.14
C MET A 828 -29.85 -16.46 9.82
N ILE A 829 -29.17 -16.60 8.69
CA ILE A 829 -29.80 -16.59 7.37
C ILE A 829 -30.60 -17.87 7.08
N SER A 830 -30.35 -18.96 7.81
CA SER A 830 -31.07 -20.24 7.72
C SER A 830 -32.30 -20.30 8.62
N ASP A 831 -32.50 -19.33 9.53
CA ASP A 831 -33.73 -19.23 10.34
C ASP A 831 -34.93 -19.16 9.39
N PRO A 832 -36.00 -19.96 9.61
CA PRO A 832 -37.13 -20.03 8.67
C PRO A 832 -37.83 -18.69 8.40
N ARG A 833 -37.85 -17.78 9.39
CA ARG A 833 -38.45 -16.44 9.25
C ARG A 833 -37.57 -15.59 8.31
N VAL A 834 -36.25 -15.59 8.56
CA VAL A 834 -35.27 -14.86 7.77
C VAL A 834 -35.25 -15.39 6.33
N ALA A 835 -35.13 -16.71 6.14
CA ALA A 835 -35.08 -17.33 4.83
C ALA A 835 -36.34 -17.08 3.98
N SER A 836 -37.53 -17.10 4.61
CA SER A 836 -38.79 -16.80 3.94
C SER A 836 -38.87 -15.36 3.46
N GLU A 837 -38.60 -14.40 4.34
CA GLU A 837 -38.66 -12.98 4.01
C GLU A 837 -37.55 -12.57 3.03
N ARG A 838 -36.35 -13.09 3.22
CA ARG A 838 -35.24 -12.91 2.27
C ARG A 838 -35.61 -13.29 0.85
N THR A 839 -36.21 -14.46 0.67
CA THR A 839 -36.66 -14.95 -0.66
C THR A 839 -37.70 -14.03 -1.30
N LEU A 840 -38.55 -13.38 -0.49
CA LEU A 840 -39.49 -12.39 -0.99
C LEU A 840 -38.82 -11.07 -1.39
N LEU A 841 -37.89 -10.59 -0.54
CA LEU A 841 -37.16 -9.35 -0.80
C LEU A 841 -36.25 -9.45 -2.02
N GLU A 842 -35.58 -10.59 -2.23
CA GLU A 842 -34.68 -10.85 -3.36
C GLU A 842 -35.36 -10.77 -4.73
N ARG A 843 -36.69 -10.88 -4.79
CA ARG A 843 -37.45 -10.77 -6.07
C ARG A 843 -37.42 -9.37 -6.67
N SER A 844 -37.32 -8.34 -5.82
CA SER A 844 -37.37 -6.94 -6.24
C SER A 844 -36.17 -6.11 -5.77
N ASN A 845 -35.32 -6.67 -4.89
CA ASN A 845 -34.21 -5.98 -4.30
C ASN A 845 -32.94 -6.84 -4.37
N LYS A 846 -31.78 -6.17 -4.44
CA LYS A 846 -30.49 -6.75 -4.10
C LYS A 846 -30.33 -6.66 -2.57
N ILE A 847 -30.02 -7.76 -1.94
CA ILE A 847 -29.70 -7.80 -0.50
C ILE A 847 -28.18 -7.69 -0.33
N GLN A 848 -27.76 -6.90 0.66
CA GLN A 848 -26.37 -6.76 1.08
C GLN A 848 -26.34 -6.85 2.61
N TYR A 849 -25.40 -7.65 3.12
CA TYR A 849 -25.18 -7.76 4.55
C TYR A 849 -24.05 -6.80 4.93
N GLY A 850 -24.23 -6.01 6.00
CA GLY A 850 -23.18 -5.18 6.56
C GLY A 850 -22.28 -5.97 7.48
N ASN A 851 -21.33 -5.30 8.10
CA ASN A 851 -20.37 -5.93 8.98
C ASN A 851 -21.05 -6.76 10.06
N LEU A 852 -20.68 -8.03 10.19
CA LEU A 852 -21.11 -8.88 11.29
C LEU A 852 -20.29 -8.53 12.54
N LEU A 853 -20.85 -7.73 13.43
CA LEU A 853 -20.21 -7.32 14.67
C LEU A 853 -20.23 -8.48 15.69
N THR A 854 -19.09 -8.75 16.27
CA THR A 854 -18.91 -9.70 17.38
C THR A 854 -18.73 -8.88 18.65
N LEU A 855 -19.68 -8.89 19.56
CA LEU A 855 -19.71 -8.06 20.76
C LEU A 855 -19.70 -8.93 22.02
N PRO A 856 -18.58 -9.01 22.74
CA PRO A 856 -18.58 -9.58 24.10
C PRO A 856 -19.46 -8.75 25.03
N ILE A 857 -20.29 -9.39 25.83
CA ILE A 857 -21.18 -8.74 26.79
C ILE A 857 -20.88 -9.19 28.21
N ALA A 858 -21.21 -8.36 29.20
CA ALA A 858 -20.78 -8.49 30.60
C ALA A 858 -21.22 -9.79 31.28
N ASP A 859 -22.19 -10.52 30.74
CA ASP A 859 -22.63 -11.82 31.28
C ASP A 859 -21.73 -13.00 30.83
N GLY A 860 -20.67 -12.73 30.02
CA GLY A 860 -19.77 -13.75 29.48
C GLY A 860 -20.19 -14.29 28.12
N GLY A 861 -21.33 -13.83 27.57
CA GLY A 861 -21.83 -14.21 26.25
C GLY A 861 -21.27 -13.39 25.12
N ILE A 862 -21.47 -13.87 23.89
CA ILE A 862 -21.17 -13.15 22.65
C ILE A 862 -22.48 -12.78 21.98
N LEU A 863 -22.67 -11.49 21.73
CA LEU A 863 -23.75 -10.96 20.93
C LEU A 863 -23.25 -10.68 19.50
N TYR A 864 -23.89 -11.29 18.52
CA TYR A 864 -23.64 -10.98 17.12
C TYR A 864 -24.73 -10.07 16.59
N VAL A 865 -24.34 -9.00 15.92
CA VAL A 865 -25.27 -8.05 15.30
C VAL A 865 -24.86 -7.82 13.86
N GLU A 866 -25.80 -7.98 12.92
CA GLU A 866 -25.58 -7.80 11.49
C GLU A 866 -26.70 -6.96 10.87
N PRO A 867 -26.39 -5.77 10.32
CA PRO A 867 -27.35 -4.98 9.59
C PRO A 867 -27.55 -5.54 8.18
N MET A 868 -28.81 -5.65 7.73
CA MET A 868 -29.15 -6.11 6.40
C MET A 868 -29.72 -4.94 5.58
N TYR A 869 -29.09 -4.66 4.46
CA TYR A 869 -29.48 -3.60 3.53
C TYR A 869 -30.21 -4.16 2.33
N THR A 870 -31.16 -3.38 1.83
CA THR A 870 -31.85 -3.66 0.57
C THR A 870 -31.63 -2.52 -0.41
N GLU A 871 -31.38 -2.88 -1.65
CA GLU A 871 -31.27 -1.96 -2.76
C GLU A 871 -32.27 -2.40 -3.84
N ARG A 872 -33.19 -1.53 -4.23
CA ARG A 872 -34.21 -1.89 -5.24
C ARG A 872 -33.52 -2.28 -6.56
N SER A 873 -33.86 -3.44 -7.11
CA SER A 873 -33.40 -3.86 -8.42
C SER A 873 -34.04 -2.98 -9.50
N SER A 874 -33.24 -2.06 -10.06
CA SER A 874 -33.69 -1.13 -11.08
C SER A 874 -33.81 -1.83 -12.42
N THR A 875 -34.98 -1.75 -13.06
CA THR A 875 -35.21 -2.24 -14.43
C THR A 875 -35.13 -1.13 -15.48
N GLY A 876 -34.86 0.12 -15.10
CA GLY A 876 -34.85 1.27 -16.01
C GLY A 876 -33.55 2.09 -15.97
N PRO A 877 -33.17 2.75 -17.07
CA PRO A 877 -31.92 3.48 -17.17
C PRO A 877 -31.85 4.76 -16.30
N ASN A 878 -32.94 5.19 -15.68
CA ASN A 878 -33.04 6.47 -14.94
C ASN A 878 -33.40 6.30 -13.45
N THR A 879 -33.35 5.09 -12.90
CA THR A 879 -33.66 4.88 -11.48
C THR A 879 -32.36 4.72 -10.70
N SER A 880 -31.96 5.77 -9.98
CA SER A 880 -30.87 5.70 -9.00
C SER A 880 -31.37 4.93 -7.78
N THR A 881 -30.85 3.75 -7.57
CA THR A 881 -31.12 2.93 -6.40
C THR A 881 -29.87 2.85 -5.55
N PHE A 882 -30.02 2.95 -4.23
CA PHE A 882 -28.92 2.89 -3.27
C PHE A 882 -29.34 2.14 -2.01
N PRO A 883 -28.39 1.53 -1.29
CA PRO A 883 -28.69 0.71 -0.12
C PRO A 883 -29.36 1.50 1.01
N GLN A 884 -30.37 0.86 1.63
CA GLN A 884 -31.04 1.34 2.84
C GLN A 884 -31.11 0.21 3.86
N LEU A 885 -30.94 0.52 5.14
CA LEU A 885 -31.10 -0.46 6.21
C LEU A 885 -32.56 -0.96 6.23
N SER A 886 -32.74 -2.26 6.10
CA SER A 886 -34.05 -2.89 6.05
C SER A 886 -34.34 -3.72 7.29
N ARG A 887 -33.36 -4.47 7.79
CA ARG A 887 -33.48 -5.35 8.93
C ARG A 887 -32.18 -5.36 9.73
N VAL A 888 -32.29 -5.74 10.99
CA VAL A 888 -31.17 -6.06 11.87
C VAL A 888 -31.31 -7.50 12.31
N LEU A 889 -30.26 -8.27 12.09
CA LEU A 889 -30.11 -9.65 12.57
C LEU A 889 -29.31 -9.61 13.87
N VAL A 890 -29.77 -10.39 14.84
CA VAL A 890 -29.10 -10.54 16.14
C VAL A 890 -29.02 -12.02 16.47
N SER A 891 -27.87 -12.49 16.93
CA SER A 891 -27.69 -13.87 17.37
C SER A 891 -27.04 -13.90 18.74
N TYR A 892 -27.55 -14.76 19.60
CA TYR A 892 -27.04 -14.98 20.95
C TYR A 892 -27.17 -16.45 21.37
N ARG A 893 -26.12 -16.97 22.01
CA ARG A 893 -26.11 -18.36 22.52
C ARG A 893 -26.53 -18.41 23.97
N GLU A 894 -27.57 -19.21 24.26
CA GLU A 894 -28.04 -19.45 25.62
C GLU A 894 -27.04 -20.26 26.43
N PRO A 895 -27.04 -20.06 27.76
CA PRO A 895 -26.21 -20.84 28.66
C PRO A 895 -26.63 -22.31 28.72
N PRO A 896 -25.71 -23.21 29.11
CA PRO A 896 -26.04 -24.60 29.40
C PRO A 896 -27.14 -24.70 30.45
N PRO A 897 -28.07 -25.74 30.41
CA PRO A 897 -28.02 -26.88 29.48
C PRO A 897 -28.71 -26.62 28.12
N SER A 898 -29.34 -25.48 27.90
CA SER A 898 -30.09 -25.24 26.66
C SER A 898 -29.16 -25.25 25.45
N ASN A 899 -28.05 -24.50 25.51
CA ASN A 899 -27.09 -24.31 24.40
C ASN A 899 -27.76 -23.91 23.07
N SER A 900 -29.01 -23.42 23.09
CA SER A 900 -29.73 -23.04 21.90
C SER A 900 -29.23 -21.66 21.40
N VAL A 901 -29.24 -21.48 20.08
CA VAL A 901 -28.95 -20.20 19.45
C VAL A 901 -30.28 -19.49 19.21
N ARG A 902 -30.46 -18.30 19.78
CA ARG A 902 -31.60 -17.43 19.51
C ARG A 902 -31.27 -16.47 18.41
N VAL A 903 -32.17 -16.31 17.47
CA VAL A 903 -32.06 -15.37 16.35
C VAL A 903 -33.16 -14.32 16.45
N GLY A 904 -32.77 -13.05 16.51
CA GLY A 904 -33.64 -11.89 16.37
C GLY A 904 -33.57 -11.36 14.94
N TYR A 905 -34.70 -11.04 14.37
CA TYR A 905 -34.81 -10.48 13.02
C TYR A 905 -35.97 -9.46 13.00
N ALA A 906 -35.61 -8.19 12.88
CA ALA A 906 -36.57 -7.11 12.98
C ALA A 906 -36.08 -5.86 12.22
N PRO A 907 -37.00 -4.89 11.96
CA PRO A 907 -36.65 -3.59 11.38
C PRO A 907 -35.70 -2.75 12.22
N THR A 908 -35.71 -2.88 13.54
CA THR A 908 -34.83 -2.14 14.45
C THR A 908 -34.04 -3.07 15.35
N LEU A 909 -32.89 -2.59 15.83
CA LEU A 909 -32.09 -3.32 16.82
C LEU A 909 -32.90 -3.60 18.09
N ALA A 910 -33.64 -2.62 18.57
CA ALA A 910 -34.49 -2.78 19.76
C ALA A 910 -35.47 -3.95 19.65
N GLN A 911 -36.20 -4.03 18.54
CA GLN A 911 -37.12 -5.13 18.27
C GLN A 911 -36.43 -6.49 18.10
N ALA A 912 -35.25 -6.49 17.48
CA ALA A 912 -34.45 -7.71 17.31
C ALA A 912 -33.96 -8.24 18.66
N LEU A 913 -33.49 -7.35 19.56
CA LEU A 913 -33.10 -7.67 20.93
C LEU A 913 -34.28 -8.17 21.75
N ASP A 914 -35.50 -7.59 21.60
CA ASP A 914 -36.72 -8.06 22.23
C ASP A 914 -37.07 -9.51 21.86
N GLN A 915 -36.80 -9.92 20.61
CA GLN A 915 -37.00 -11.29 20.17
C GLN A 915 -35.99 -12.26 20.80
N VAL A 916 -34.76 -11.82 21.07
CA VAL A 916 -33.70 -12.64 21.65
C VAL A 916 -33.83 -12.73 23.18
N PHE A 917 -34.01 -11.58 23.85
CA PHE A 917 -33.92 -11.48 25.31
C PHE A 917 -35.28 -11.29 26.01
N GLY A 918 -36.35 -11.01 25.29
CA GLY A 918 -37.71 -10.83 25.79
C GLY A 918 -38.18 -9.39 25.67
N ALA A 919 -39.51 -9.21 25.66
CA ALA A 919 -40.15 -7.91 25.43
C ALA A 919 -39.70 -6.83 26.42
N GLY A 920 -39.33 -5.66 25.91
CA GLY A 920 -38.88 -4.48 26.63
C GLY A 920 -37.37 -4.41 26.92
N THR A 921 -36.60 -5.48 26.63
CA THR A 921 -35.16 -5.45 26.82
C THR A 921 -34.45 -4.60 25.75
N GLY A 922 -35.02 -4.52 24.55
CA GLY A 922 -34.49 -3.70 23.47
C GLY A 922 -34.65 -2.18 23.67
N SER A 923 -35.43 -1.74 24.67
CA SER A 923 -35.55 -0.31 24.98
C SER A 923 -34.21 0.36 25.34
N VAL A 924 -33.22 -0.42 25.72
CA VAL A 924 -31.84 0.01 25.96
C VAL A 924 -31.17 0.48 24.67
N ALA A 925 -31.53 -0.06 23.50
CA ALA A 925 -31.00 0.36 22.22
C ALA A 925 -31.59 1.68 21.69
N THR A 926 -32.64 2.19 22.32
CA THR A 926 -33.18 3.52 22.04
C THR A 926 -32.49 4.54 22.95
N ALA A 927 -31.43 5.17 22.43
CA ALA A 927 -30.80 6.30 23.12
C ALA A 927 -31.85 7.36 23.47
N PRO A 928 -31.82 8.02 24.66
CA PRO A 928 -32.70 9.13 24.94
C PRO A 928 -32.58 10.14 23.81
N SER A 929 -33.71 10.48 23.20
CA SER A 929 -33.76 11.50 22.17
C SER A 929 -33.27 12.80 22.80
N ALA A 930 -32.09 13.28 22.42
CA ALA A 930 -31.85 14.71 22.45
C ALA A 930 -33.00 15.33 21.67
N GLU A 931 -33.69 16.31 22.29
CA GLU A 931 -34.89 16.95 21.75
C GLU A 931 -34.79 17.06 20.23
N GLU A 932 -35.79 16.55 19.53
CA GLU A 932 -35.90 16.64 18.08
C GLU A 932 -35.57 18.07 17.67
N GLY A 933 -34.35 18.28 17.19
CA GLY A 933 -34.05 19.44 16.38
C GLY A 933 -34.96 19.30 15.18
N THR A 934 -35.97 20.14 15.11
CA THR A 934 -36.91 20.23 13.99
C THR A 934 -36.07 20.12 12.70
N PRO A 935 -36.36 19.16 11.80
CA PRO A 935 -35.67 19.11 10.52
C PRO A 935 -35.74 20.48 9.88
N PRO A 936 -34.68 21.06 9.33
CA PRO A 936 -34.79 22.34 8.65
C PRO A 936 -35.88 22.17 7.59
N GLU A 937 -36.94 22.96 7.70
CA GLU A 937 -38.01 23.05 6.70
C GLU A 937 -37.31 23.23 5.35
N THR A 938 -37.41 22.23 4.48
CA THR A 938 -37.00 22.35 3.10
C THR A 938 -37.62 23.60 2.55
N GLY A 939 -36.80 24.57 2.23
CA GLY A 939 -37.22 25.87 1.73
C GLY A 939 -38.27 25.71 0.66
N THR A 940 -39.44 26.23 0.93
CA THR A 940 -40.55 26.30 -0.02
C THR A 940 -40.11 27.02 -1.25
N THR A 941 -39.97 26.28 -2.35
CA THR A 941 -39.89 26.87 -3.69
C THR A 941 -41.10 27.78 -3.88
N PRO A 942 -40.93 29.01 -4.37
CA PRO A 942 -42.08 29.88 -4.64
C PRO A 942 -43.01 29.19 -5.64
N PRO A 943 -44.33 29.30 -5.46
CA PRO A 943 -45.28 28.65 -6.34
C PRO A 943 -45.14 29.21 -7.76
N VAL A 944 -44.78 28.38 -8.71
CA VAL A 944 -44.93 28.68 -10.13
C VAL A 944 -46.42 28.78 -10.41
N ASP A 945 -46.85 29.93 -10.89
CA ASP A 945 -48.21 30.25 -11.32
C ASP A 945 -48.68 29.20 -12.36
N GLN A 946 -49.50 28.25 -11.94
CA GLN A 946 -50.13 27.31 -12.86
C GLN A 946 -51.41 27.95 -13.35
N GLY A 947 -51.38 28.38 -14.60
CA GLY A 947 -52.54 28.78 -15.36
C GLY A 947 -53.64 27.73 -15.26
N ALA A 948 -54.86 28.23 -15.09
CA ALA A 948 -56.10 27.51 -14.86
C ALA A 948 -56.29 26.26 -15.73
N ALA A 949 -56.53 25.13 -15.13
CA ALA A 949 -56.91 23.88 -15.79
C ALA A 949 -58.34 23.97 -16.35
N PRO A 950 -58.63 23.46 -17.52
CA PRO A 950 -60.02 23.35 -18.01
C PRO A 950 -60.79 22.26 -17.26
N ALA A 951 -62.11 22.47 -17.11
CA ALA A 951 -63.04 21.65 -16.37
C ALA A 951 -63.06 20.17 -16.84
N PRO A 952 -63.36 19.24 -15.90
CA PRO A 952 -63.34 17.80 -16.22
C PRO A 952 -64.49 17.40 -17.13
N THR A 953 -64.14 16.81 -18.28
CA THR A 953 -65.05 16.04 -19.13
C THR A 953 -65.34 14.68 -18.49
N ALA A 954 -66.58 14.22 -18.59
CA ALA A 954 -67.10 12.99 -18.04
C ALA A 954 -66.30 11.73 -18.36
N PRO A 955 -66.32 10.69 -17.52
CA PRO A 955 -65.44 9.50 -17.64
C PRO A 955 -65.78 8.70 -18.94
N ALA A 956 -64.80 8.48 -19.73
CA ALA A 956 -64.84 7.58 -20.89
C ALA A 956 -64.89 6.12 -20.39
N THR A 957 -65.67 5.34 -21.03
CA THR A 957 -65.86 3.89 -20.86
C THR A 957 -64.51 3.17 -20.95
N PRO A 958 -64.23 2.13 -20.15
CA PRO A 958 -62.97 1.41 -20.20
C PRO A 958 -62.81 0.71 -21.58
N PRO A 959 -61.59 0.72 -22.16
CA PRO A 959 -61.28 0.06 -23.40
C PRO A 959 -61.50 -1.44 -23.29
N SER A 960 -62.06 -2.02 -24.30
CA SER A 960 -62.33 -3.47 -24.43
C SER A 960 -61.00 -4.24 -24.43
N GLY A 961 -60.91 -5.40 -23.75
CA GLY A 961 -59.72 -6.22 -23.63
C GLY A 961 -59.02 -6.63 -24.93
N THR A 962 -59.58 -6.32 -26.09
CA THR A 962 -59.02 -6.49 -27.44
C THR A 962 -57.89 -5.53 -27.77
N ASP A 963 -57.87 -4.33 -27.23
CA ASP A 963 -56.79 -3.34 -27.54
C ASP A 963 -55.46 -3.65 -26.80
N VAL A 964 -55.51 -4.12 -25.57
CA VAL A 964 -54.35 -4.55 -24.80
C VAL A 964 -53.72 -5.81 -25.44
N SER A 965 -54.55 -6.77 -25.83
CA SER A 965 -54.09 -8.01 -26.45
C SER A 965 -53.41 -7.76 -27.82
N ALA A 966 -53.89 -6.82 -28.60
CA ALA A 966 -53.30 -6.43 -29.89
C ALA A 966 -51.94 -5.73 -29.67
N ALA A 967 -51.83 -4.85 -28.66
CA ALA A 967 -50.59 -4.18 -28.36
C ALA A 967 -49.49 -5.14 -27.80
N VAL A 968 -49.88 -6.12 -26.99
CA VAL A 968 -48.96 -7.16 -26.49
C VAL A 968 -48.51 -8.06 -27.65
N ALA A 969 -49.42 -8.45 -28.57
CA ALA A 969 -49.04 -9.28 -29.72
C ALA A 969 -48.06 -8.56 -30.67
N GLU A 970 -48.23 -7.25 -30.88
CA GLU A 970 -47.28 -6.45 -31.67
C GLU A 970 -45.93 -6.27 -30.98
N LEU A 971 -45.92 -6.18 -29.64
CA LEU A 971 -44.69 -6.13 -28.86
C LEU A 971 -43.91 -7.46 -28.99
N ASP A 972 -44.59 -8.60 -28.84
CA ASP A 972 -43.97 -9.93 -29.02
C ASP A 972 -43.39 -10.10 -30.42
N ALA A 973 -44.19 -9.76 -31.46
CA ALA A 973 -43.72 -9.85 -32.84
C ALA A 973 -42.52 -8.96 -33.15
N SER A 974 -42.43 -7.80 -32.49
CA SER A 974 -41.32 -6.87 -32.66
C SER A 974 -40.05 -7.34 -31.93
N LEU A 975 -40.21 -7.99 -30.77
CA LEU A 975 -39.12 -8.64 -30.04
C LEU A 975 -38.54 -9.86 -30.78
N ASP A 976 -39.39 -10.66 -31.39
CA ASP A 976 -38.97 -11.77 -32.24
C ASP A 976 -38.17 -11.29 -33.45
N ALA A 977 -38.64 -10.21 -34.10
CA ALA A 977 -37.93 -9.59 -35.21
C ALA A 977 -36.56 -9.04 -34.77
N LEU A 978 -36.45 -8.43 -33.57
CA LEU A 978 -35.20 -7.94 -33.01
C LEU A 978 -34.21 -9.09 -32.74
N THR A 979 -34.71 -10.18 -32.14
CA THR A 979 -33.92 -11.37 -31.85
C THR A 979 -33.40 -12.04 -33.12
N SER A 980 -34.25 -12.11 -34.17
CA SER A 980 -33.91 -12.66 -35.47
C SER A 980 -32.82 -11.83 -36.17
N ALA A 981 -32.95 -10.50 -36.15
CA ALA A 981 -31.99 -9.58 -36.74
C ALA A 981 -30.65 -9.65 -35.99
N GLN A 982 -30.66 -9.78 -34.66
CA GLN A 982 -29.48 -9.98 -33.88
C GLN A 982 -28.71 -11.27 -34.21
N ARG A 983 -29.45 -12.38 -34.40
CA ARG A 983 -28.86 -13.68 -34.79
C ARG A 983 -28.30 -13.69 -36.23
N SER A 984 -28.89 -12.92 -37.12
CA SER A 984 -28.41 -12.80 -38.50
C SER A 984 -27.21 -11.87 -38.67
N GLY A 985 -26.90 -11.03 -37.68
CA GLY A 985 -25.83 -10.02 -37.73
C GLY A 985 -26.15 -8.86 -38.69
N ASP A 986 -27.41 -8.68 -39.10
CA ASP A 986 -27.82 -7.55 -39.96
C ASP A 986 -28.12 -6.32 -39.10
N PHE A 987 -27.19 -5.40 -39.01
CA PHE A 987 -27.31 -4.18 -38.24
C PHE A 987 -28.41 -3.22 -38.76
N ALA A 988 -28.74 -3.24 -40.06
CA ALA A 988 -29.80 -2.41 -40.59
C ALA A 988 -31.19 -2.97 -40.20
N ALA A 989 -31.35 -4.27 -40.29
CA ALA A 989 -32.55 -4.98 -39.82
C ALA A 989 -32.68 -4.85 -38.27
N TYR A 990 -31.58 -4.90 -37.53
CA TYR A 990 -31.58 -4.71 -36.09
C TYR A 990 -32.04 -3.30 -35.66
N GLY A 991 -31.54 -2.25 -36.33
CA GLY A 991 -31.97 -0.87 -36.08
C GLY A 991 -33.48 -0.66 -36.41
N ALA A 992 -33.97 -1.23 -37.49
CA ALA A 992 -35.40 -1.17 -37.85
C ALA A 992 -36.29 -1.94 -36.86
N ALA A 993 -35.85 -3.09 -36.40
CA ALA A 993 -36.57 -3.90 -35.41
C ALA A 993 -36.60 -3.19 -34.03
N LEU A 994 -35.50 -2.55 -33.62
CA LEU A 994 -35.43 -1.78 -32.38
C LEU A 994 -36.41 -0.58 -32.40
N ALA A 995 -36.48 0.16 -33.51
CA ALA A 995 -37.44 1.26 -33.68
C ALA A 995 -38.90 0.75 -33.63
N ARG A 996 -39.16 -0.44 -34.12
CA ARG A 996 -40.48 -1.08 -34.04
C ARG A 996 -40.86 -1.49 -32.62
N VAL A 997 -39.89 -2.03 -31.83
CA VAL A 997 -40.09 -2.32 -30.40
C VAL A 997 -40.42 -1.04 -29.64
N GLN A 998 -39.67 0.05 -29.84
CA GLN A 998 -39.94 1.33 -29.20
C GLN A 998 -41.34 1.86 -29.51
N LYS A 999 -41.78 1.74 -30.74
CA LYS A 999 -43.14 2.14 -31.18
C LYS A 999 -44.21 1.24 -30.54
N ALA A 1000 -43.99 -0.06 -30.43
CA ALA A 1000 -44.91 -0.98 -29.79
C ALA A 1000 -45.04 -0.74 -28.26
N VAL A 1001 -43.92 -0.44 -27.59
CA VAL A 1001 -43.91 -0.04 -26.19
C VAL A 1001 -44.70 1.25 -25.96
N ALA A 1002 -44.42 2.29 -26.75
CA ALA A 1002 -45.14 3.55 -26.67
C ALA A 1002 -46.65 3.39 -26.94
N ALA A 1003 -47.04 2.48 -27.85
CA ALA A 1003 -48.47 2.16 -28.12
C ALA A 1003 -49.10 1.43 -26.92
N TYR A 1004 -48.38 0.54 -26.26
CA TYR A 1004 -48.85 -0.16 -25.06
C TYR A 1004 -48.99 0.81 -23.86
N GLU A 1005 -48.03 1.70 -23.67
CA GLU A 1005 -48.06 2.72 -22.60
C GLU A 1005 -49.18 3.77 -22.83
N ALA A 1006 -49.56 4.03 -24.04
CA ALA A 1006 -50.67 4.93 -24.37
C ALA A 1006 -52.06 4.36 -24.11
N ILE A 1007 -52.18 3.07 -23.77
CA ILE A 1007 -53.44 2.45 -23.40
C ILE A 1007 -53.79 2.88 -21.97
N PRO A 1008 -54.91 3.53 -21.74
CA PRO A 1008 -55.33 3.96 -20.40
C PRO A 1008 -55.44 2.75 -19.46
N LYS A 1009 -54.80 2.82 -18.30
CA LYS A 1009 -54.85 1.79 -17.25
C LYS A 1009 -56.15 1.84 -16.47
#